data_8bf560d4b4772bd9eed7755cb90f2b81
#
_entry.id   8bf560d4b4772bd9eed7755cb90f2b81
#
_cell.length_a   1.000
_cell.length_b   1.000
_cell.length_c   1.000
_cell.angle_alpha   90.00
_cell.angle_beta   90.00
_cell.angle_gamma   90.00
#
_symmetry.space_group_name_H-M   'P 1'
#
loop_
_entity.id
_entity.type
_entity.pdbx_description
1 polymer ?
#
loop_
_entity_poly.entity_id
_entity_poly.type
_entity_poly.pdbx_seq_one_letter_code
_entity_poly.pdbx_strand_id
1 'polypeptide(L)'
;MSRVRSGVTGHLARLMVAFAMVLSVCAQAAAAPDVTNPAVVEAFVDGVVKTNMQQHHSPSGVVAVMKGGEIIFSKGYGFIDVEKRTPVDPATSLFRPGSISKLFTWVSVMQQVERGKLDLDVDVNQYLKTFQIEDTWPGQPVTLRHILTHTGGFEDGGLGYLIIDNPDRIIPLAESLAKSQPVRVNPPGEHTAYSNWATALAGLIVANVSGVPFNDYVQQNIFDVLGMKYASFVEPLPPELDVHMAKAYGYKPDQYTEINYEIISNFGPAGAMAASAHDMTRFARALLNGGADGDNRILKAETLQQILDEGFVHDERVRGMALGFLERRFGPDGFDNFGHDGGTTVFLSHFGLSLQEDFMLFSSFSGPGGGMVHGAFVKAFYDEFFPREITVITPPADFAERAGRYAGTFNSWRSNFSKIESLMRALSGLKVTPLPDNTLMIGPKRYVEVDNNLFRQVDGYERVAFQQDADGKITGLVIDGMGVMQYYRAPFYETAAFTGILVGFSLLVFLGVFLRLGYQWAAYRALQGAEKMAFRASIAVAASNTLFLVFAGVGVSGGMTALMYEIPAVLKFSLIFPVLATLAALWHGVMSVTYWREGFGASVWARVRYSLVSLAALAMAWFYIYWNLLGFNYFS
;
A
#
# COMPACT_ATOMS: atom_id res chain seq x y z
N MET A 1 -11.93 -75.23 -28.29
CA MET A 1 -11.33 -73.85 -28.03
C MET A 1 -12.38 -72.76 -27.71
N SER A 2 -13.48 -73.08 -27.00
CA SER A 2 -14.55 -72.09 -26.77
C SER A 2 -14.93 -71.85 -25.28
N ARG A 3 -14.18 -72.37 -24.33
CA ARG A 3 -14.48 -72.18 -22.88
C ARG A 3 -13.49 -71.24 -22.08
N VAL A 4 -12.43 -70.75 -22.72
CA VAL A 4 -11.45 -69.92 -22.02
C VAL A 4 -11.71 -68.40 -22.21
N ARG A 5 -12.54 -67.99 -23.21
CA ARG A 5 -12.81 -66.53 -23.46
C ARG A 5 -13.85 -65.86 -22.54
N SER A 6 -14.71 -66.66 -21.84
CA SER A 6 -15.77 -66.05 -20.98
C SER A 6 -15.30 -65.71 -19.56
N GLY A 7 -14.16 -66.19 -19.11
CA GLY A 7 -13.64 -65.90 -17.77
C GLY A 7 -12.87 -64.62 -17.67
N VAL A 8 -12.15 -64.23 -18.74
CA VAL A 8 -11.28 -63.06 -18.73
C VAL A 8 -12.08 -61.73 -18.81
N THR A 9 -13.17 -61.69 -19.57
CA THR A 9 -14.05 -60.55 -19.70
C THR A 9 -14.82 -60.21 -18.41
N GLY A 10 -15.18 -61.26 -17.63
CA GLY A 10 -15.86 -61.13 -16.35
C GLY A 10 -14.94 -60.54 -15.23
N HIS A 11 -13.66 -60.89 -15.25
CA HIS A 11 -12.68 -60.36 -14.30
C HIS A 11 -12.26 -58.92 -14.63
N LEU A 12 -12.10 -58.56 -15.92
CA LEU A 12 -11.84 -57.21 -16.36
C LEU A 12 -13.02 -56.26 -16.05
N ALA A 13 -14.24 -56.70 -16.24
CA ALA A 13 -15.43 -55.91 -15.89
C ALA A 13 -15.55 -55.69 -14.37
N ARG A 14 -15.25 -56.70 -13.55
CA ARG A 14 -15.23 -56.58 -12.09
C ARG A 14 -14.08 -55.69 -11.58
N LEU A 15 -12.93 -55.73 -12.21
CA LEU A 15 -11.81 -54.85 -11.91
C LEU A 15 -12.10 -53.38 -12.31
N MET A 16 -12.76 -53.15 -13.45
CA MET A 16 -13.17 -51.81 -13.86
C MET A 16 -14.27 -51.24 -12.96
N VAL A 17 -15.22 -52.05 -12.51
CA VAL A 17 -16.25 -51.63 -11.55
C VAL A 17 -15.64 -51.36 -10.18
N ALA A 18 -14.70 -52.18 -9.70
CA ALA A 18 -13.98 -51.95 -8.46
C ALA A 18 -13.08 -50.67 -8.54
N PHE A 19 -12.42 -50.46 -9.69
CA PHE A 19 -11.62 -49.24 -9.93
C PHE A 19 -12.50 -48.00 -10.07
N ALA A 20 -13.68 -48.11 -10.71
CA ALA A 20 -14.67 -47.01 -10.76
C ALA A 20 -15.29 -46.72 -9.40
N MET A 21 -15.52 -47.73 -8.54
CA MET A 21 -15.95 -47.52 -7.16
C MET A 21 -14.85 -46.87 -6.28
N VAL A 22 -13.59 -47.26 -6.48
CA VAL A 22 -12.47 -46.61 -5.77
C VAL A 22 -12.27 -45.18 -6.25
N LEU A 23 -12.45 -44.88 -7.55
CA LEU A 23 -12.42 -43.52 -8.08
C LEU A 23 -13.62 -42.69 -7.61
N SER A 24 -14.82 -43.27 -7.44
CA SER A 24 -15.98 -42.55 -6.91
C SER A 24 -15.90 -42.29 -5.40
N VAL A 25 -15.14 -43.06 -4.64
CA VAL A 25 -14.87 -42.80 -3.22
C VAL A 25 -13.80 -41.69 -3.04
N CYS A 26 -12.91 -41.49 -4.04
CA CYS A 26 -11.92 -40.44 -4.01
C CYS A 26 -12.45 -39.05 -4.48
N ALA A 27 -13.69 -38.98 -4.97
CA ALA A 27 -14.31 -37.77 -5.50
C ALA A 27 -15.37 -37.15 -4.57
N GLN A 28 -15.49 -37.60 -3.32
CA GLN A 28 -16.15 -36.77 -2.31
C GLN A 28 -15.23 -35.63 -1.96
N ALA A 29 -15.57 -34.41 -2.39
CA ALA A 29 -14.95 -33.24 -1.88
C ALA A 29 -15.03 -33.31 -0.33
N ALA A 30 -13.88 -33.43 0.33
CA ALA A 30 -13.85 -33.46 1.78
C ALA A 30 -14.58 -32.18 2.26
N ALA A 31 -15.54 -32.34 3.16
CA ALA A 31 -16.19 -31.19 3.77
C ALA A 31 -15.11 -30.29 4.39
N ALA A 32 -15.31 -28.97 4.30
CA ALA A 32 -14.39 -28.04 4.95
C ALA A 32 -14.16 -28.43 6.41
N PRO A 33 -12.95 -28.31 6.92
CA PRO A 33 -12.68 -28.55 8.34
C PRO A 33 -13.54 -27.64 9.21
N ASP A 34 -13.98 -28.18 10.34
CA ASP A 34 -14.84 -27.44 11.26
C ASP A 34 -14.04 -26.36 12.04
N VAL A 35 -14.27 -25.10 11.74
CA VAL A 35 -13.65 -23.95 12.40
C VAL A 35 -14.06 -23.83 13.88
N THR A 36 -15.12 -24.51 14.31
CA THR A 36 -15.53 -24.56 15.72
C THR A 36 -14.77 -25.58 16.55
N ASN A 37 -13.99 -26.46 15.89
CA ASN A 37 -13.18 -27.45 16.58
C ASN A 37 -11.78 -26.90 16.90
N PRO A 38 -11.45 -26.58 18.19
CA PRO A 38 -10.18 -25.99 18.57
C PRO A 38 -8.96 -26.82 18.15
N ALA A 39 -9.05 -28.15 18.23
CA ALA A 39 -7.93 -29.02 17.89
C ALA A 39 -7.63 -29.01 16.37
N VAL A 40 -8.65 -28.90 15.54
CA VAL A 40 -8.51 -28.78 14.08
C VAL A 40 -7.88 -27.44 13.72
N VAL A 41 -8.39 -26.35 14.33
CA VAL A 41 -7.84 -24.99 14.13
C VAL A 41 -6.39 -24.93 14.60
N GLU A 42 -6.08 -25.48 15.80
CA GLU A 42 -4.71 -25.48 16.32
C GLU A 42 -3.75 -26.26 15.40
N ALA A 43 -4.13 -27.43 14.95
CA ALA A 43 -3.27 -28.23 14.08
C ALA A 43 -2.95 -27.52 12.77
N PHE A 44 -3.94 -26.87 12.17
CA PHE A 44 -3.77 -26.10 10.95
C PHE A 44 -2.90 -24.84 11.18
N VAL A 45 -3.27 -24.02 12.16
CA VAL A 45 -2.56 -22.76 12.45
C VAL A 45 -1.12 -23.02 12.84
N ASP A 46 -0.87 -24.03 13.71
CA ASP A 46 0.48 -24.43 14.09
C ASP A 46 1.32 -24.88 12.89
N GLY A 47 0.75 -25.65 11.98
CA GLY A 47 1.43 -26.12 10.78
C GLY A 47 1.85 -24.96 9.88
N VAL A 48 0.94 -24.05 9.58
CA VAL A 48 1.21 -22.91 8.69
C VAL A 48 2.11 -21.89 9.35
N VAL A 49 1.77 -21.43 10.57
CA VAL A 49 2.47 -20.34 11.24
C VAL A 49 3.89 -20.72 11.62
N LYS A 50 4.11 -21.87 12.29
CA LYS A 50 5.44 -22.29 12.71
C LYS A 50 6.39 -22.49 11.54
N THR A 51 5.90 -23.10 10.46
CA THR A 51 6.69 -23.35 9.25
C THR A 51 7.11 -22.03 8.59
N ASN A 52 6.17 -21.10 8.39
CA ASN A 52 6.46 -19.82 7.75
C ASN A 52 7.31 -18.91 8.65
N MET A 53 7.06 -18.86 9.97
CA MET A 53 7.89 -18.08 10.89
C MET A 53 9.35 -18.55 10.88
N GLN A 54 9.57 -19.86 10.87
CA GLN A 54 10.92 -20.43 10.78
C GLN A 54 11.58 -20.11 9.43
N GLN A 55 10.86 -20.29 8.32
CA GLN A 55 11.38 -20.05 6.97
C GLN A 55 11.73 -18.57 6.74
N HIS A 56 10.91 -17.66 7.26
CA HIS A 56 11.03 -16.23 7.00
C HIS A 56 11.61 -15.43 8.18
N HIS A 57 12.10 -16.10 9.21
CA HIS A 57 12.75 -15.49 10.37
C HIS A 57 11.88 -14.43 11.06
N SER A 58 10.60 -14.75 11.32
CA SER A 58 9.71 -13.91 12.12
C SER A 58 9.87 -14.31 13.59
N PRO A 59 10.29 -13.40 14.50
CA PRO A 59 10.61 -13.74 15.89
C PRO A 59 9.39 -13.90 16.77
N SER A 60 8.28 -13.23 16.45
CA SER A 60 7.05 -13.30 17.23
C SER A 60 5.82 -13.19 16.36
N GLY A 61 4.74 -13.80 16.83
CA GLY A 61 3.42 -13.71 16.21
C GLY A 61 2.32 -14.10 17.16
N VAL A 62 1.10 -13.66 16.85
CA VAL A 62 -0.10 -14.00 17.61
C VAL A 62 -1.25 -14.24 16.65
N VAL A 63 -2.10 -15.21 16.97
CA VAL A 63 -3.33 -15.53 16.20
C VAL A 63 -4.48 -15.71 17.19
N ALA A 64 -5.64 -15.14 16.88
CA ALA A 64 -6.90 -15.37 17.56
C ALA A 64 -8.02 -15.62 16.56
N VAL A 65 -8.85 -16.61 16.85
CA VAL A 65 -10.03 -17.00 16.05
C VAL A 65 -11.24 -17.02 16.98
N MET A 66 -12.31 -16.34 16.56
CA MET A 66 -13.62 -16.38 17.24
C MET A 66 -14.70 -16.92 16.30
N LYS A 67 -15.65 -17.65 16.87
CA LYS A 67 -16.84 -18.12 16.18
C LYS A 67 -17.98 -18.24 17.19
N GLY A 68 -19.17 -17.72 16.85
CA GLY A 68 -20.32 -17.78 17.75
C GLY A 68 -20.12 -17.01 19.07
N GLY A 69 -19.41 -15.88 19.04
CA GLY A 69 -19.09 -15.07 20.22
C GLY A 69 -17.99 -15.63 21.12
N GLU A 70 -17.48 -16.86 20.86
CA GLU A 70 -16.48 -17.54 21.69
C GLU A 70 -15.09 -17.55 21.02
N ILE A 71 -14.03 -17.49 21.83
CA ILE A 71 -12.67 -17.66 21.34
C ILE A 71 -12.41 -19.15 21.12
N ILE A 72 -12.38 -19.59 19.87
CA ILE A 72 -12.10 -20.98 19.50
C ILE A 72 -10.61 -21.28 19.60
N PHE A 73 -9.78 -20.30 19.27
CA PHE A 73 -8.33 -20.46 19.30
C PHE A 73 -7.67 -19.12 19.62
N SER A 74 -6.66 -19.15 20.50
CA SER A 74 -5.82 -17.99 20.76
C SER A 74 -4.43 -18.47 21.20
N LYS A 75 -3.39 -18.11 20.43
CA LYS A 75 -2.03 -18.60 20.67
C LYS A 75 -0.97 -17.60 20.25
N GLY A 76 0.04 -17.48 21.13
CA GLY A 76 1.27 -16.76 20.82
C GLY A 76 2.35 -17.70 20.27
N TYR A 77 3.20 -17.16 19.42
CA TYR A 77 4.30 -17.85 18.76
C TYR A 77 5.60 -17.06 18.93
N GLY A 78 6.68 -17.76 19.25
CA GLY A 78 7.99 -17.14 19.46
C GLY A 78 8.07 -16.28 20.72
N PHE A 79 8.81 -15.19 20.65
CA PHE A 79 9.18 -14.39 21.80
C PHE A 79 8.96 -12.90 21.56
N ILE A 80 8.37 -12.18 22.55
CA ILE A 80 8.32 -10.71 22.54
C ILE A 80 9.71 -10.10 22.78
N ASP A 81 10.57 -10.81 23.52
CA ASP A 81 11.98 -10.49 23.74
C ASP A 81 12.81 -11.74 23.44
N VAL A 82 13.53 -11.73 22.32
CA VAL A 82 14.30 -12.89 21.85
C VAL A 82 15.48 -13.19 22.76
N GLU A 83 16.14 -12.16 23.29
CA GLU A 83 17.30 -12.31 24.17
C GLU A 83 16.91 -12.93 25.50
N LYS A 84 15.86 -12.41 26.13
CA LYS A 84 15.33 -12.93 27.40
C LYS A 84 14.46 -14.18 27.22
N ARG A 85 14.14 -14.55 25.98
CA ARG A 85 13.22 -15.65 25.63
C ARG A 85 11.84 -15.50 26.28
N THR A 86 11.34 -14.26 26.42
CA THR A 86 10.01 -13.99 26.96
C THR A 86 8.96 -14.42 25.93
N PRO A 87 8.14 -15.45 26.21
CA PRO A 87 7.20 -15.99 25.24
C PRO A 87 6.08 -14.99 24.92
N VAL A 88 5.49 -15.11 23.74
CA VAL A 88 4.28 -14.37 23.37
C VAL A 88 3.09 -14.94 24.16
N ASP A 89 2.41 -14.08 24.93
CA ASP A 89 1.13 -14.36 25.58
C ASP A 89 0.01 -13.61 24.85
N PRO A 90 -0.97 -14.26 24.23
CA PRO A 90 -2.03 -13.59 23.48
C PRO A 90 -2.91 -12.68 24.33
N ALA A 91 -2.92 -12.84 25.65
CA ALA A 91 -3.71 -12.02 26.55
C ALA A 91 -3.05 -10.68 26.89
N THR A 92 -1.72 -10.66 26.96
CA THR A 92 -0.98 -9.51 27.48
C THR A 92 0.06 -8.95 26.55
N SER A 93 0.62 -9.75 25.61
CA SER A 93 1.64 -9.28 24.69
C SER A 93 1.07 -8.29 23.68
N LEU A 94 1.69 -7.13 23.59
CA LEU A 94 1.30 -6.06 22.67
C LEU A 94 1.99 -6.21 21.34
N PHE A 95 1.20 -6.05 20.29
CA PHE A 95 1.63 -5.91 18.91
C PHE A 95 1.14 -4.58 18.38
N ARG A 96 1.80 -4.04 17.34
CA ARG A 96 1.35 -2.82 16.69
C ARG A 96 0.58 -3.19 15.43
N PRO A 97 -0.77 -3.17 15.49
CA PRO A 97 -1.60 -3.60 14.37
C PRO A 97 -1.63 -2.59 13.21
N GLY A 98 -0.87 -1.50 13.29
CA GLY A 98 -0.75 -0.50 12.25
C GLY A 98 -2.10 0.08 11.86
N SER A 99 -2.42 0.04 10.57
CA SER A 99 -3.65 0.66 10.03
C SER A 99 -4.97 0.07 10.54
N ILE A 100 -4.97 -1.06 11.24
CA ILE A 100 -6.15 -1.54 11.97
C ILE A 100 -6.60 -0.51 13.03
N SER A 101 -5.68 0.32 13.52
CA SER A 101 -5.97 1.49 14.37
C SER A 101 -7.07 2.40 13.81
N LYS A 102 -7.17 2.49 12.47
CA LYS A 102 -8.18 3.32 11.80
C LYS A 102 -9.61 2.91 12.13
N LEU A 103 -9.85 1.62 12.39
CA LEU A 103 -11.19 1.13 12.75
C LEU A 103 -11.69 1.81 14.04
N PHE A 104 -10.79 2.06 15.00
CA PHE A 104 -11.09 2.78 16.24
C PHE A 104 -11.35 4.27 15.98
N THR A 105 -10.62 4.85 15.04
CA THR A 105 -10.87 6.23 14.60
C THR A 105 -12.24 6.37 13.94
N TRP A 106 -12.61 5.42 13.08
CA TRP A 106 -13.89 5.41 12.41
C TRP A 106 -15.06 5.20 13.39
N VAL A 107 -14.93 4.27 14.33
CA VAL A 107 -15.89 4.09 15.43
C VAL A 107 -16.04 5.39 16.23
N SER A 108 -14.92 6.07 16.54
CA SER A 108 -14.96 7.36 17.26
C SER A 108 -15.68 8.46 16.48
N VAL A 109 -15.48 8.54 15.16
CA VAL A 109 -16.25 9.46 14.30
C VAL A 109 -17.74 9.13 14.36
N MET A 110 -18.09 7.87 14.17
CA MET A 110 -19.49 7.43 14.15
C MET A 110 -20.18 7.58 15.52
N GLN A 111 -19.45 7.46 16.62
CA GLN A 111 -19.97 7.84 17.94
C GLN A 111 -20.36 9.32 18.03
N GLN A 112 -19.59 10.21 17.39
CA GLN A 112 -19.94 11.64 17.35
C GLN A 112 -21.07 11.93 16.37
N VAL A 113 -21.20 11.16 15.28
CA VAL A 113 -22.37 11.20 14.38
C VAL A 113 -23.62 10.77 15.14
N GLU A 114 -23.56 9.64 15.85
CA GLU A 114 -24.67 9.11 16.66
C GLU A 114 -25.14 10.09 17.74
N ARG A 115 -24.21 10.90 18.27
CA ARG A 115 -24.49 11.95 19.26
C ARG A 115 -24.99 13.25 18.63
N GLY A 116 -25.10 13.32 17.29
CA GLY A 116 -25.51 14.51 16.55
C GLY A 116 -24.50 15.65 16.58
N LYS A 117 -23.23 15.38 16.90
CA LYS A 117 -22.16 16.37 16.94
C LYS A 117 -21.37 16.46 15.65
N LEU A 118 -21.38 15.42 14.83
CA LEU A 118 -20.81 15.36 13.49
C LEU A 118 -21.89 14.99 12.48
N ASP A 119 -21.74 15.54 11.29
CA ASP A 119 -22.49 15.17 10.10
C ASP A 119 -21.48 14.66 9.05
N LEU A 120 -21.80 13.54 8.40
CA LEU A 120 -20.91 12.90 7.43
C LEU A 120 -20.79 13.70 6.13
N ASP A 121 -21.75 14.55 5.81
CA ASP A 121 -21.93 15.16 4.49
C ASP A 121 -21.70 16.68 4.45
N VAL A 122 -21.33 17.28 5.59
CA VAL A 122 -20.97 18.70 5.63
C VAL A 122 -19.46 18.92 5.48
N ASP A 123 -19.08 20.13 5.08
CA ASP A 123 -17.68 20.56 4.96
C ASP A 123 -16.92 20.36 6.29
N VAL A 124 -15.87 19.55 6.28
CA VAL A 124 -15.06 19.26 7.46
C VAL A 124 -14.37 20.50 8.05
N ASN A 125 -14.21 21.56 7.25
CA ASN A 125 -13.67 22.83 7.72
C ASN A 125 -14.49 23.44 8.86
N GLN A 126 -15.79 23.09 8.99
CA GLN A 126 -16.63 23.53 10.12
C GLN A 126 -16.15 22.97 11.45
N TYR A 127 -15.42 21.87 11.45
CA TYR A 127 -14.91 21.18 12.63
C TYR A 127 -13.43 21.50 12.92
N LEU A 128 -12.74 22.22 12.01
CA LEU A 128 -11.32 22.55 12.15
C LEU A 128 -11.13 23.90 12.86
N LYS A 129 -10.17 23.94 13.80
CA LYS A 129 -9.91 25.13 14.63
C LYS A 129 -8.59 25.83 14.31
N THR A 130 -7.59 25.10 13.82
CA THR A 130 -6.20 25.57 13.71
C THR A 130 -5.75 25.85 12.29
N PHE A 131 -6.35 25.19 11.32
CA PHE A 131 -6.10 25.39 9.89
C PHE A 131 -7.37 25.05 9.10
N GLN A 132 -7.34 25.28 7.79
CA GLN A 132 -8.44 24.98 6.88
C GLN A 132 -7.91 24.18 5.69
N ILE A 133 -8.73 23.31 5.12
CA ILE A 133 -8.48 22.68 3.83
C ILE A 133 -8.83 23.69 2.74
N GLU A 134 -7.92 23.90 1.79
CA GLU A 134 -8.13 24.80 0.67
C GLU A 134 -9.32 24.38 -0.21
N ASP A 135 -10.11 25.36 -0.67
CA ASP A 135 -11.21 25.15 -1.60
C ASP A 135 -10.69 25.02 -3.05
N THR A 136 -9.97 23.93 -3.31
CA THR A 136 -9.38 23.64 -4.63
C THR A 136 -10.44 23.40 -5.70
N TRP A 137 -11.62 22.85 -5.33
CA TRP A 137 -12.79 22.65 -6.18
C TRP A 137 -13.98 23.38 -5.58
N PRO A 138 -14.27 24.64 -6.02
CA PRO A 138 -15.34 25.45 -5.46
C PRO A 138 -16.69 24.76 -5.50
N GLY A 139 -17.37 24.75 -4.35
CA GLY A 139 -18.67 24.08 -4.20
C GLY A 139 -18.60 22.57 -4.00
N GLN A 140 -17.40 21.99 -3.94
CA GLN A 140 -17.18 20.56 -3.66
C GLN A 140 -16.26 20.40 -2.43
N PRO A 141 -16.79 20.61 -1.21
CA PRO A 141 -16.00 20.51 0.02
C PRO A 141 -15.64 19.06 0.33
N VAL A 142 -14.56 18.88 1.08
CA VAL A 142 -14.26 17.58 1.68
C VAL A 142 -15.19 17.32 2.85
N THR A 143 -15.79 16.14 2.91
CA THR A 143 -16.69 15.71 3.97
C THR A 143 -16.10 14.53 4.74
N LEU A 144 -16.65 14.20 5.92
CA LEU A 144 -16.24 13.00 6.65
C LEU A 144 -16.52 11.73 5.84
N ARG A 145 -17.62 11.66 5.09
CA ARG A 145 -17.89 10.53 4.19
C ARG A 145 -16.74 10.33 3.20
N HIS A 146 -16.25 11.39 2.58
CA HIS A 146 -15.08 11.32 1.70
C HIS A 146 -13.82 10.83 2.42
N ILE A 147 -13.63 11.21 3.67
CA ILE A 147 -12.49 10.77 4.49
C ILE A 147 -12.59 9.28 4.81
N LEU A 148 -13.77 8.82 5.29
CA LEU A 148 -14.01 7.43 5.66
C LEU A 148 -13.94 6.48 4.45
N THR A 149 -14.25 6.97 3.25
CA THR A 149 -14.16 6.20 2.00
C THR A 149 -12.88 6.45 1.21
N HIS A 150 -11.93 7.20 1.78
CA HIS A 150 -10.68 7.57 1.12
C HIS A 150 -10.86 8.23 -0.27
N THR A 151 -11.94 8.98 -0.43
CA THR A 151 -12.28 9.72 -1.66
C THR A 151 -12.13 11.23 -1.51
N GLY A 152 -11.37 11.72 -0.52
CA GLY A 152 -11.18 13.16 -0.27
C GLY A 152 -10.39 13.91 -1.34
N GLY A 153 -9.84 13.20 -2.33
CA GLY A 153 -9.07 13.80 -3.43
C GLY A 153 -7.65 14.21 -3.06
N PHE A 154 -7.15 13.84 -1.90
CA PHE A 154 -5.79 14.14 -1.46
C PHE A 154 -4.75 13.25 -2.13
N GLU A 155 -3.59 13.83 -2.47
CA GLU A 155 -2.40 13.03 -2.73
C GLU A 155 -1.93 12.32 -1.44
N ASP A 156 -1.14 11.25 -1.57
CA ASP A 156 -0.56 10.54 -0.41
C ASP A 156 0.96 10.50 -0.53
N GLY A 157 1.62 10.49 0.61
CA GLY A 157 3.07 10.39 0.73
C GLY A 157 3.46 10.08 2.16
N GLY A 158 4.75 9.92 2.40
CA GLY A 158 5.25 9.56 3.73
C GLY A 158 6.71 9.89 3.98
N LEU A 159 7.43 10.38 2.95
CA LEU A 159 8.86 10.60 3.07
C LEU A 159 9.21 11.74 4.03
N GLY A 160 9.90 11.38 5.11
CA GLY A 160 10.49 12.29 6.07
C GLY A 160 9.53 12.92 7.08
N TYR A 161 8.23 12.53 7.10
CA TYR A 161 7.25 13.16 7.99
C TYR A 161 6.23 12.21 8.63
N LEU A 162 5.90 11.08 7.98
CA LEU A 162 4.82 10.21 8.44
C LEU A 162 5.19 9.45 9.72
N ILE A 163 6.42 9.00 9.81
CA ILE A 163 6.97 8.25 10.95
C ILE A 163 8.26 8.88 11.45
N ILE A 164 8.54 8.71 12.74
CA ILE A 164 9.75 9.19 13.39
C ILE A 164 10.39 8.07 14.20
N ASP A 165 11.68 8.20 14.49
CA ASP A 165 12.50 7.25 15.27
C ASP A 165 12.90 7.78 16.66
N ASN A 166 12.55 9.05 16.94
CA ASN A 166 12.89 9.71 18.20
C ASN A 166 11.65 10.40 18.81
N PRO A 167 11.27 10.07 20.06
CA PRO A 167 10.16 10.69 20.76
C PRO A 167 10.26 12.22 20.88
N ASP A 168 11.48 12.79 20.91
CA ASP A 168 11.69 14.24 20.98
C ASP A 168 11.15 15.00 19.75
N ARG A 169 10.84 14.27 18.67
CA ARG A 169 10.26 14.81 17.44
C ARG A 169 8.73 14.75 17.41
N ILE A 170 8.10 14.26 18.48
CA ILE A 170 6.64 14.26 18.60
C ILE A 170 6.15 15.71 18.73
N ILE A 171 5.21 16.07 17.87
CA ILE A 171 4.53 17.38 17.88
C ILE A 171 3.02 17.18 17.98
N PRO A 172 2.26 18.21 18.41
CA PRO A 172 0.81 18.12 18.47
C PRO A 172 0.19 17.73 17.13
N LEU A 173 -0.82 16.84 17.14
CA LEU A 173 -1.51 16.34 15.95
C LEU A 173 -1.98 17.48 15.01
N ALA A 174 -2.56 18.55 15.58
CA ALA A 174 -3.03 19.69 14.79
C ALA A 174 -1.88 20.42 14.07
N GLU A 175 -0.72 20.54 14.71
CA GLU A 175 0.48 21.15 14.11
C GLU A 175 1.06 20.25 13.01
N SER A 176 1.13 18.95 13.27
CA SER A 176 1.61 17.98 12.29
C SER A 176 0.77 17.98 11.02
N LEU A 177 -0.56 17.95 11.17
CA LEU A 177 -1.49 18.01 10.05
C LEU A 177 -1.41 19.31 9.26
N ALA A 178 -1.27 20.45 9.94
CA ALA A 178 -1.12 21.75 9.27
C ALA A 178 0.19 21.84 8.46
N LYS A 179 1.31 21.33 9.02
CA LYS A 179 2.62 21.34 8.35
C LYS A 179 2.70 20.42 7.13
N SER A 180 2.00 19.30 7.17
CA SER A 180 2.09 18.26 6.14
C SER A 180 0.80 18.09 5.34
N GLN A 181 0.00 19.15 5.23
CA GLN A 181 -1.24 19.12 4.47
C GLN A 181 -0.96 18.76 3.00
N PRO A 182 -1.52 17.63 2.50
CA PRO A 182 -1.35 17.22 1.12
C PRO A 182 -2.19 18.09 0.18
N VAL A 183 -1.74 18.24 -1.05
CA VAL A 183 -2.52 18.89 -2.10
C VAL A 183 -3.71 18.02 -2.49
N ARG A 184 -4.84 18.64 -2.81
CA ARG A 184 -5.98 17.96 -3.42
C ARG A 184 -5.77 17.90 -4.93
N VAL A 185 -5.66 16.69 -5.46
CA VAL A 185 -5.34 16.43 -6.88
C VAL A 185 -6.55 15.96 -7.69
N ASN A 186 -7.64 15.61 -7.01
CA ASN A 186 -8.90 15.20 -7.61
C ASN A 186 -10.08 15.84 -6.88
N PRO A 187 -11.24 16.00 -7.54
CA PRO A 187 -12.48 16.32 -6.84
C PRO A 187 -12.81 15.26 -5.80
N PRO A 188 -13.38 15.62 -4.63
CA PRO A 188 -13.80 14.64 -3.64
C PRO A 188 -14.92 13.76 -4.20
N GLY A 189 -14.90 12.47 -3.85
CA GLY A 189 -15.88 11.47 -4.29
C GLY A 189 -15.57 10.82 -5.65
N GLU A 190 -14.55 11.29 -6.41
CA GLU A 190 -14.28 10.78 -7.76
C GLU A 190 -13.37 9.55 -7.75
N HIS A 191 -12.27 9.59 -6.99
CA HIS A 191 -11.26 8.53 -6.97
C HIS A 191 -10.90 8.11 -5.56
N THR A 192 -10.68 6.80 -5.36
CA THR A 192 -10.15 6.30 -4.10
C THR A 192 -8.63 6.39 -4.07
N ALA A 193 -8.12 7.05 -3.03
CA ALA A 193 -6.71 7.21 -2.72
C ALA A 193 -6.52 7.12 -1.20
N TYR A 194 -6.05 5.98 -0.71
CA TYR A 194 -5.83 5.76 0.72
C TYR A 194 -4.97 6.87 1.34
N SER A 195 -5.43 7.49 2.43
CA SER A 195 -4.75 8.61 3.05
C SER A 195 -4.62 8.45 4.56
N ASN A 196 -3.37 8.38 5.04
CA ASN A 196 -3.08 8.42 6.46
C ASN A 196 -3.34 9.81 7.04
N TRP A 197 -3.00 10.86 6.29
CA TRP A 197 -3.23 12.24 6.68
C TRP A 197 -4.72 12.51 6.92
N ALA A 198 -5.58 12.10 5.99
CA ALA A 198 -7.04 12.29 6.12
C ALA A 198 -7.61 11.50 7.31
N THR A 199 -7.10 10.29 7.59
CA THR A 199 -7.51 9.54 8.78
C THR A 199 -7.10 10.26 10.07
N ALA A 200 -5.88 10.78 10.13
CA ALA A 200 -5.41 11.54 11.29
C ALA A 200 -6.22 12.84 11.47
N LEU A 201 -6.64 13.46 10.37
CA LEU A 201 -7.56 14.60 10.37
C LEU A 201 -8.92 14.24 11.01
N ALA A 202 -9.48 13.06 10.68
CA ALA A 202 -10.72 12.58 11.31
C ALA A 202 -10.55 12.45 12.84
N GLY A 203 -9.41 11.93 13.30
CA GLY A 203 -9.11 11.88 14.73
C GLY A 203 -8.99 13.27 15.38
N LEU A 204 -8.40 14.24 14.68
CA LEU A 204 -8.38 15.64 15.14
C LEU A 204 -9.80 16.23 15.22
N ILE A 205 -10.65 15.95 14.26
CA ILE A 205 -12.06 16.38 14.26
C ILE A 205 -12.79 15.79 15.47
N VAL A 206 -12.61 14.50 15.77
CA VAL A 206 -13.17 13.89 17.00
C VAL A 206 -12.69 14.63 18.24
N ALA A 207 -11.40 14.94 18.36
CA ALA A 207 -10.87 15.70 19.50
C ALA A 207 -11.48 17.11 19.57
N ASN A 208 -11.61 17.80 18.44
CA ASN A 208 -12.16 19.15 18.39
C ASN A 208 -13.61 19.25 18.83
N VAL A 209 -14.46 18.29 18.44
CA VAL A 209 -15.90 18.32 18.76
C VAL A 209 -16.22 17.68 20.11
N SER A 210 -15.43 16.70 20.56
CA SER A 210 -15.59 16.12 21.90
C SER A 210 -15.04 17.01 23.00
N GLY A 211 -14.00 17.82 22.69
CA GLY A 211 -13.23 18.59 23.67
C GLY A 211 -12.20 17.74 24.44
N VAL A 212 -11.97 16.49 24.02
CA VAL A 212 -11.06 15.54 24.65
C VAL A 212 -9.97 15.15 23.63
N PRO A 213 -8.67 15.12 23.99
CA PRO A 213 -7.61 14.62 23.11
C PRO A 213 -7.96 13.24 22.55
N PHE A 214 -7.58 12.96 21.29
CA PHE A 214 -8.01 11.76 20.60
C PHE A 214 -7.66 10.46 21.35
N ASN A 215 -6.43 10.34 21.87
CA ASN A 215 -6.01 9.13 22.61
C ASN A 215 -6.87 8.91 23.86
N ASP A 216 -7.14 9.99 24.61
CA ASP A 216 -8.00 9.95 25.81
C ASP A 216 -9.46 9.64 25.42
N TYR A 217 -9.91 10.16 24.28
CA TYR A 217 -11.25 9.87 23.78
C TYR A 217 -11.43 8.38 23.49
N VAL A 218 -10.50 7.76 22.77
CA VAL A 218 -10.55 6.31 22.47
C VAL A 218 -10.44 5.49 23.75
N GLN A 219 -9.53 5.88 24.66
CA GLN A 219 -9.39 5.24 25.96
C GLN A 219 -10.74 5.19 26.70
N GLN A 220 -11.39 6.34 26.89
CA GLN A 220 -12.61 6.47 27.67
C GLN A 220 -13.85 5.89 26.99
N ASN A 221 -13.97 5.99 25.65
CA ASN A 221 -15.20 5.67 24.93
C ASN A 221 -15.16 4.30 24.22
N ILE A 222 -13.98 3.67 24.14
CA ILE A 222 -13.84 2.34 23.52
C ILE A 222 -13.09 1.38 24.44
N PHE A 223 -11.85 1.68 24.84
CA PHE A 223 -11.03 0.72 25.57
C PHE A 223 -11.55 0.43 26.96
N ASP A 224 -11.87 1.47 27.75
CA ASP A 224 -12.43 1.30 29.10
C ASP A 224 -13.82 0.65 29.06
N VAL A 225 -14.65 1.04 28.06
CA VAL A 225 -16.00 0.47 27.88
C VAL A 225 -15.92 -1.03 27.61
N LEU A 226 -15.00 -1.47 26.72
CA LEU A 226 -14.86 -2.88 26.37
C LEU A 226 -13.92 -3.65 27.31
N GLY A 227 -13.28 -2.97 28.28
CA GLY A 227 -12.30 -3.56 29.17
C GLY A 227 -11.00 -3.99 28.48
N MET A 228 -10.59 -3.28 27.43
CA MET A 228 -9.35 -3.51 26.68
C MET A 228 -8.15 -2.93 27.45
N LYS A 229 -7.62 -3.71 28.38
CA LYS A 229 -6.57 -3.28 29.32
C LYS A 229 -5.17 -3.24 28.71
N TYR A 230 -4.94 -4.03 27.67
CA TYR A 230 -3.69 -4.15 26.93
C TYR A 230 -3.88 -3.55 25.53
N ALA A 231 -4.38 -2.30 25.49
CA ALA A 231 -4.51 -1.49 24.28
C ALA A 231 -4.20 -0.04 24.58
N SER A 232 -3.50 0.67 23.67
CA SER A 232 -3.16 2.08 23.84
C SER A 232 -2.89 2.73 22.49
N PHE A 233 -3.23 4.03 22.35
CA PHE A 233 -2.79 4.89 21.24
C PHE A 233 -1.62 5.79 21.65
N VAL A 234 -1.17 5.72 22.89
CA VAL A 234 -0.09 6.57 23.40
C VAL A 234 1.25 6.02 22.92
N GLU A 235 2.07 6.86 22.33
CA GLU A 235 3.46 6.57 21.95
C GLU A 235 4.39 7.67 22.50
N PRO A 236 5.52 7.31 23.13
CA PRO A 236 5.87 5.94 23.57
C PRO A 236 4.84 5.36 24.52
N LEU A 237 4.75 4.04 24.60
CA LEU A 237 3.85 3.37 25.54
C LEU A 237 4.15 3.76 26.99
N PRO A 238 3.12 3.85 27.86
CA PRO A 238 3.32 3.93 29.29
C PRO A 238 4.15 2.74 29.80
N PRO A 239 5.02 2.94 30.82
CA PRO A 239 5.93 1.89 31.29
C PRO A 239 5.27 0.56 31.67
N GLU A 240 4.04 0.61 32.21
CA GLU A 240 3.23 -0.55 32.57
C GLU A 240 2.76 -1.37 31.38
N LEU A 241 2.65 -0.77 30.20
CA LEU A 241 2.32 -1.45 28.94
C LEU A 241 3.55 -1.80 28.12
N ASP A 242 4.59 -0.97 28.18
CA ASP A 242 5.82 -1.16 27.40
C ASP A 242 6.53 -2.48 27.70
N VAL A 243 6.47 -2.95 28.94
CA VAL A 243 7.01 -4.25 29.34
C VAL A 243 6.37 -5.45 28.63
N HIS A 244 5.19 -5.25 28.06
CA HIS A 244 4.44 -6.24 27.28
C HIS A 244 4.63 -6.10 25.77
N MET A 245 5.31 -5.06 25.31
CA MET A 245 5.47 -4.78 23.89
C MET A 245 6.42 -5.77 23.23
N ALA A 246 5.99 -6.39 22.13
CA ALA A 246 6.85 -7.21 21.30
C ALA A 246 7.92 -6.32 20.65
N LYS A 247 9.19 -6.63 20.91
CA LYS A 247 10.32 -5.88 20.39
C LYS A 247 10.44 -6.05 18.87
N ALA A 248 10.98 -5.04 18.22
CA ALA A 248 11.30 -5.08 16.80
C ALA A 248 12.69 -5.68 16.58
N TYR A 249 12.82 -6.53 15.58
CA TYR A 249 14.08 -7.17 15.23
C TYR A 249 14.37 -7.08 13.74
N GLY A 250 15.62 -6.73 13.40
CA GLY A 250 16.24 -7.07 12.12
C GLY A 250 16.80 -8.50 12.17
N TYR A 251 17.00 -9.14 11.01
CA TYR A 251 17.63 -10.45 10.89
C TYR A 251 18.85 -10.40 9.98
N LYS A 252 19.95 -10.94 10.48
CA LYS A 252 21.15 -11.29 9.68
C LYS A 252 21.35 -12.78 9.83
N PRO A 253 22.12 -13.45 8.95
CA PRO A 253 22.30 -14.89 9.05
C PRO A 253 22.63 -15.32 10.50
N ASP A 254 21.77 -16.17 11.05
CA ASP A 254 21.84 -16.76 12.39
C ASP A 254 21.71 -15.79 13.58
N GLN A 255 21.31 -14.52 13.36
CA GLN A 255 21.21 -13.54 14.45
C GLN A 255 20.04 -12.56 14.28
N TYR A 256 19.19 -12.47 15.32
CA TYR A 256 18.29 -11.35 15.50
C TYR A 256 19.03 -10.17 16.15
N THR A 257 18.80 -8.98 15.65
CA THR A 257 19.31 -7.74 16.24
C THR A 257 18.13 -6.84 16.56
N GLU A 258 17.99 -6.45 17.82
CA GLU A 258 16.94 -5.50 18.22
C GLU A 258 17.12 -4.18 17.48
N ILE A 259 16.03 -3.65 16.98
CA ILE A 259 15.95 -2.35 16.30
C ILE A 259 14.80 -1.55 16.92
N ASN A 260 14.85 -0.24 16.78
CA ASN A 260 13.72 0.59 17.15
C ASN A 260 12.56 0.37 16.16
N TYR A 261 11.33 0.35 16.65
CA TYR A 261 10.15 0.47 15.80
C TYR A 261 9.81 1.96 15.58
N GLU A 262 9.08 2.23 14.54
CA GLU A 262 8.63 3.60 14.24
C GLU A 262 7.64 4.13 15.26
N ILE A 263 7.63 5.46 15.41
CA ILE A 263 6.61 6.22 16.13
C ILE A 263 5.77 6.96 15.09
N ILE A 264 4.46 6.83 15.19
CA ILE A 264 3.49 7.48 14.28
C ILE A 264 2.60 8.49 15.01
N SER A 265 2.93 8.86 16.24
CA SER A 265 2.15 9.78 17.08
C SER A 265 1.77 11.09 16.41
N ASN A 266 2.62 11.62 15.52
CA ASN A 266 2.33 12.83 14.74
C ASN A 266 1.10 12.66 13.84
N PHE A 267 0.70 11.41 13.57
CA PHE A 267 -0.50 10.98 12.83
C PHE A 267 -1.21 9.84 13.56
N GLY A 268 -1.17 9.84 14.89
CA GLY A 268 -1.59 8.74 15.78
C GLY A 268 -2.90 8.05 15.40
N PRO A 269 -3.99 8.77 15.09
CA PRO A 269 -5.27 8.17 14.69
C PRO A 269 -5.17 7.23 13.47
N ALA A 270 -4.13 7.35 12.65
CA ALA A 270 -3.93 6.53 11.46
C ALA A 270 -3.21 5.20 11.72
N GLY A 271 -2.53 5.01 12.89
CA GLY A 271 -1.73 3.80 13.03
C GLY A 271 -1.00 3.58 14.36
N ALA A 272 -1.15 4.42 15.36
CA ALA A 272 -0.33 4.40 16.58
C ALA A 272 -0.71 3.30 17.58
N MET A 273 -1.86 2.63 17.41
CA MET A 273 -2.34 1.67 18.40
C MET A 273 -1.37 0.50 18.61
N ALA A 274 -1.17 0.13 19.85
CA ALA A 274 -0.68 -1.18 20.26
C ALA A 274 -1.82 -1.93 20.96
N ALA A 275 -1.93 -3.25 20.75
CA ALA A 275 -2.99 -4.04 21.37
C ALA A 275 -2.59 -5.51 21.54
N SER A 276 -3.19 -6.19 22.53
CA SER A 276 -3.14 -7.65 22.67
C SER A 276 -4.18 -8.31 21.77
N ALA A 277 -3.97 -9.59 21.45
CA ALA A 277 -4.96 -10.35 20.66
C ALA A 277 -6.29 -10.50 21.41
N HIS A 278 -6.27 -10.69 22.71
CA HIS A 278 -7.50 -10.79 23.50
C HIS A 278 -8.28 -9.47 23.52
N ASP A 279 -7.63 -8.32 23.56
CA ASP A 279 -8.33 -7.05 23.49
C ASP A 279 -8.93 -6.83 22.10
N MET A 280 -8.26 -7.29 21.03
CA MET A 280 -8.85 -7.28 19.69
C MET A 280 -10.08 -8.20 19.60
N THR A 281 -10.16 -9.31 20.35
CA THR A 281 -11.38 -10.13 20.39
C THR A 281 -12.55 -9.43 21.08
N ARG A 282 -12.30 -8.58 22.10
CA ARG A 282 -13.35 -7.77 22.73
C ARG A 282 -13.97 -6.76 21.76
N PHE A 283 -13.10 -6.07 21.01
CA PHE A 283 -13.53 -5.16 19.97
C PHE A 283 -14.34 -5.89 18.86
N ALA A 284 -13.83 -7.05 18.42
CA ALA A 284 -14.53 -7.88 17.44
C ALA A 284 -15.91 -8.32 17.94
N ARG A 285 -16.01 -8.79 19.19
CA ARG A 285 -17.28 -9.21 19.79
C ARG A 285 -18.30 -8.08 19.84
N ALA A 286 -17.84 -6.87 20.19
CA ALA A 286 -18.72 -5.70 20.16
C ALA A 286 -19.26 -5.43 18.75
N LEU A 287 -18.43 -5.51 17.71
CA LEU A 287 -18.85 -5.30 16.32
C LEU A 287 -19.79 -6.43 15.83
N LEU A 288 -19.48 -7.70 16.13
CA LEU A 288 -20.31 -8.85 15.77
C LEU A 288 -21.69 -8.80 16.43
N ASN A 289 -21.79 -8.22 17.65
CA ASN A 289 -23.00 -8.10 18.42
C ASN A 289 -23.69 -6.72 18.29
N GLY A 290 -23.64 -6.09 17.13
CA GLY A 290 -24.35 -4.83 16.88
C GLY A 290 -23.85 -3.65 17.71
N GLY A 291 -22.55 -3.57 17.93
CA GLY A 291 -21.88 -2.46 18.63
C GLY A 291 -21.80 -2.61 20.15
N ALA A 292 -22.03 -3.81 20.72
CA ALA A 292 -21.97 -4.04 22.17
C ALA A 292 -21.33 -5.38 22.54
N ASP A 293 -20.57 -5.42 23.62
CA ASP A 293 -20.10 -6.64 24.30
C ASP A 293 -20.84 -6.76 25.64
N GLY A 294 -21.90 -7.57 25.71
CA GLY A 294 -22.83 -7.59 26.82
C GLY A 294 -23.52 -6.24 27.02
N ASP A 295 -23.44 -5.69 28.24
CA ASP A 295 -24.00 -4.38 28.58
C ASP A 295 -23.11 -3.21 28.10
N ASN A 296 -21.89 -3.47 27.64
CA ASN A 296 -20.90 -2.48 27.23
C ASN A 296 -21.05 -2.11 25.77
N ARG A 297 -21.66 -0.96 25.48
CA ARG A 297 -21.96 -0.51 24.12
C ARG A 297 -21.04 0.60 23.67
N ILE A 298 -20.43 0.42 22.49
CA ILE A 298 -19.61 1.45 21.83
C ILE A 298 -20.34 2.13 20.65
N LEU A 299 -21.33 1.44 20.02
CA LEU A 299 -22.18 1.98 18.96
C LEU A 299 -23.59 1.41 19.09
N LYS A 300 -24.59 2.11 18.58
CA LYS A 300 -25.90 1.52 18.33
C LYS A 300 -25.84 0.56 17.15
N ALA A 301 -26.76 -0.41 17.12
CA ALA A 301 -26.84 -1.36 16.03
C ALA A 301 -27.12 -0.67 14.67
N GLU A 302 -27.97 0.35 14.68
CA GLU A 302 -28.31 1.13 13.48
C GLU A 302 -27.09 1.89 12.95
N THR A 303 -26.25 2.44 13.86
CA THR A 303 -25.03 3.15 13.47
C THR A 303 -23.97 2.19 12.90
N LEU A 304 -23.85 0.99 13.47
CA LEU A 304 -22.99 -0.04 12.91
C LEU A 304 -23.49 -0.50 11.53
N GLN A 305 -24.80 -0.70 11.38
CA GLN A 305 -25.41 -1.03 10.08
C GLN A 305 -25.13 0.07 9.05
N GLN A 306 -25.25 1.34 9.44
CA GLN A 306 -24.89 2.47 8.57
C GLN A 306 -23.42 2.40 8.13
N ILE A 307 -22.49 2.04 9.02
CA ILE A 307 -21.07 1.84 8.64
C ILE A 307 -20.94 0.81 7.53
N LEU A 308 -21.67 -0.29 7.61
CA LEU A 308 -21.55 -1.42 6.69
C LEU A 308 -22.26 -1.20 5.35
N ASP A 309 -23.39 -0.48 5.36
CA ASP A 309 -24.23 -0.28 4.17
C ASP A 309 -23.82 0.94 3.34
N GLU A 310 -23.30 2.00 3.98
CA GLU A 310 -22.99 3.27 3.32
C GLU A 310 -21.50 3.37 2.94
N GLY A 311 -21.07 2.53 2.04
CA GLY A 311 -19.69 2.52 1.59
C GLY A 311 -19.46 3.22 0.26
N PHE A 312 -18.37 2.83 -0.39
CA PHE A 312 -18.00 3.30 -1.72
C PHE A 312 -17.46 2.14 -2.57
N VAL A 313 -17.95 2.07 -3.80
CA VAL A 313 -17.47 1.10 -4.79
C VAL A 313 -17.40 1.75 -6.18
N HIS A 314 -16.34 1.47 -6.92
CA HIS A 314 -16.19 1.95 -8.30
C HIS A 314 -16.91 1.08 -9.34
N ASP A 315 -17.12 -0.19 -9.02
CA ASP A 315 -17.81 -1.18 -9.86
C ASP A 315 -18.46 -2.23 -8.93
N GLU A 316 -19.78 -2.38 -8.99
CA GLU A 316 -20.54 -3.28 -8.13
C GLU A 316 -20.15 -4.77 -8.26
N ARG A 317 -19.42 -5.13 -9.30
CA ARG A 317 -18.96 -6.49 -9.55
C ARG A 317 -17.68 -6.85 -8.78
N VAL A 318 -17.04 -5.88 -8.13
CA VAL A 318 -15.89 -6.04 -7.25
C VAL A 318 -16.22 -5.53 -5.84
N ARG A 319 -15.52 -6.01 -4.84
CA ARG A 319 -15.67 -5.55 -3.47
C ARG A 319 -15.04 -4.17 -3.31
N GLY A 320 -15.76 -3.29 -2.65
CA GLY A 320 -15.35 -1.93 -2.34
C GLY A 320 -14.89 -1.76 -0.90
N MET A 321 -15.50 -0.78 -0.25
CA MET A 321 -15.34 -0.53 1.18
C MET A 321 -16.63 0.01 1.79
N ALA A 322 -16.87 -0.34 3.02
CA ALA A 322 -17.85 0.29 3.91
C ALA A 322 -17.30 1.65 4.41
N LEU A 323 -17.97 2.31 5.34
CA LEU A 323 -17.43 3.54 5.94
C LEU A 323 -16.17 3.20 6.80
N GLY A 324 -15.02 3.15 6.13
CA GLY A 324 -13.71 2.90 6.73
C GLY A 324 -13.33 1.44 6.97
N PHE A 325 -14.23 0.50 6.77
CA PHE A 325 -13.94 -0.93 6.79
C PHE A 325 -13.74 -1.44 5.36
N LEU A 326 -12.66 -2.17 5.13
CA LEU A 326 -12.42 -2.79 3.83
C LEU A 326 -13.30 -4.03 3.67
N GLU A 327 -13.99 -4.14 2.54
CA GLU A 327 -14.65 -5.37 2.14
C GLU A 327 -13.64 -6.28 1.45
N ARG A 328 -13.57 -7.54 1.90
CA ARG A 328 -12.65 -8.53 1.33
C ARG A 328 -13.42 -9.66 0.66
N ARG A 329 -12.85 -10.23 -0.39
CA ARG A 329 -13.39 -11.42 -1.04
C ARG A 329 -12.63 -12.65 -0.58
N PHE A 330 -12.88 -13.07 0.65
CA PHE A 330 -12.48 -14.38 1.15
C PHE A 330 -13.72 -15.29 1.20
N GLY A 331 -13.50 -16.60 1.28
CA GLY A 331 -14.60 -17.55 1.44
C GLY A 331 -15.48 -17.74 0.20
N PRO A 332 -16.59 -18.49 0.34
CA PRO A 332 -17.53 -18.77 -0.74
C PRO A 332 -18.29 -17.53 -1.22
N ASP A 333 -19.02 -17.65 -2.33
CA ASP A 333 -19.87 -16.58 -2.82
C ASP A 333 -20.95 -16.24 -1.78
N GLY A 334 -21.10 -14.93 -1.49
CA GLY A 334 -22.00 -14.44 -0.45
C GLY A 334 -21.36 -14.31 0.93
N PHE A 335 -20.16 -14.86 1.16
CA PHE A 335 -19.44 -14.64 2.42
C PHE A 335 -19.11 -13.16 2.58
N ASP A 336 -19.60 -12.54 3.63
CA ASP A 336 -19.25 -11.18 4.00
C ASP A 336 -17.91 -11.20 4.77
N ASN A 337 -17.03 -10.28 4.44
CA ASN A 337 -15.78 -10.10 5.20
C ASN A 337 -15.42 -8.63 5.24
N PHE A 338 -15.50 -8.06 6.43
CA PHE A 338 -15.17 -6.68 6.73
C PHE A 338 -13.97 -6.61 7.64
N GLY A 339 -13.14 -5.59 7.50
CA GLY A 339 -12.02 -5.41 8.40
C GLY A 339 -10.95 -4.48 7.84
N HIS A 340 -9.73 -4.72 8.25
CA HIS A 340 -8.57 -3.98 7.78
C HIS A 340 -7.29 -4.80 7.99
N ASP A 341 -6.36 -4.68 7.06
CA ASP A 341 -4.99 -5.13 7.29
C ASP A 341 -4.15 -3.96 7.83
N GLY A 342 -3.11 -4.26 8.55
CA GLY A 342 -2.21 -3.23 9.08
C GLY A 342 -0.77 -3.58 8.89
N GLY A 343 0.00 -2.59 8.45
CA GLY A 343 1.44 -2.69 8.31
C GLY A 343 2.13 -1.52 9.00
N THR A 344 3.20 -1.85 9.70
CA THR A 344 4.20 -0.93 10.20
C THR A 344 5.53 -1.31 9.56
N THR A 345 6.64 -0.71 9.98
CA THR A 345 7.97 -1.12 9.47
C THR A 345 8.33 -2.55 9.86
N VAL A 346 7.75 -3.07 10.94
CA VAL A 346 8.13 -4.38 11.51
C VAL A 346 6.96 -5.29 11.88
N PHE A 347 5.71 -4.83 11.85
CA PHE A 347 4.53 -5.63 12.19
C PHE A 347 3.56 -5.68 11.01
N LEU A 348 3.05 -6.86 10.70
CA LEU A 348 2.01 -7.08 9.69
C LEU A 348 0.84 -7.80 10.35
N SER A 349 -0.35 -7.22 10.23
CA SER A 349 -1.53 -7.66 10.98
C SER A 349 -2.75 -7.77 10.08
N HIS A 350 -3.64 -8.69 10.42
CA HIS A 350 -4.96 -8.89 9.83
C HIS A 350 -6.03 -8.80 10.90
N PHE A 351 -7.13 -8.15 10.58
CA PHE A 351 -8.36 -8.14 11.34
C PHE A 351 -9.52 -8.27 10.38
N GLY A 352 -10.20 -9.40 10.38
CA GLY A 352 -11.32 -9.70 9.51
C GLY A 352 -12.51 -10.23 10.30
N LEU A 353 -13.70 -9.73 9.94
CA LEU A 353 -14.99 -10.08 10.53
C LEU A 353 -15.93 -10.61 9.45
N SER A 354 -16.76 -11.57 9.78
CA SER A 354 -17.98 -11.93 9.05
C SER A 354 -19.15 -11.87 10.04
N LEU A 355 -20.10 -10.95 9.80
CA LEU A 355 -21.28 -10.84 10.64
C LEU A 355 -22.21 -12.01 10.37
N GLN A 356 -22.31 -12.44 9.10
CA GLN A 356 -23.14 -13.55 8.67
C GLN A 356 -22.72 -14.87 9.32
N GLU A 357 -21.40 -15.07 9.47
CA GLU A 357 -20.83 -16.27 10.07
C GLU A 357 -20.57 -16.13 11.57
N ASP A 358 -20.81 -14.96 12.17
CA ASP A 358 -20.38 -14.65 13.55
C ASP A 358 -18.93 -15.09 13.78
N PHE A 359 -18.02 -14.58 12.94
CA PHE A 359 -16.63 -15.04 12.84
C PHE A 359 -15.65 -13.88 12.88
N MET A 360 -14.51 -14.11 13.52
CA MET A 360 -13.37 -13.19 13.50
C MET A 360 -12.05 -13.95 13.35
N LEU A 361 -11.15 -13.39 12.51
CA LEU A 361 -9.74 -13.74 12.47
C LEU A 361 -8.89 -12.51 12.79
N PHE A 362 -8.05 -12.62 13.80
CA PHE A 362 -6.98 -11.65 14.07
C PHE A 362 -5.62 -12.36 14.01
N SER A 363 -4.64 -11.73 13.37
CA SER A 363 -3.25 -12.15 13.44
C SER A 363 -2.31 -10.96 13.37
N SER A 364 -1.15 -11.07 14.02
CA SER A 364 -0.06 -10.10 13.90
C SER A 364 1.28 -10.83 13.97
N PHE A 365 2.19 -10.49 13.04
CA PHE A 365 3.52 -11.10 12.94
C PHE A 365 4.57 -10.00 12.87
N SER A 366 5.71 -10.21 13.54
CA SER A 366 6.78 -9.23 13.61
C SER A 366 8.02 -9.62 12.79
N GLY A 367 8.92 -8.65 12.64
CA GLY A 367 10.22 -8.84 12.02
C GLY A 367 10.23 -8.81 10.49
N PRO A 368 11.42 -9.01 9.87
CA PRO A 368 11.61 -8.86 8.43
C PRO A 368 10.73 -9.78 7.58
N GLY A 369 10.44 -10.96 8.09
CA GLY A 369 9.59 -11.96 7.42
C GLY A 369 8.12 -11.91 7.80
N GLY A 370 7.71 -11.02 8.70
CA GLY A 370 6.33 -10.94 9.18
C GLY A 370 5.30 -10.81 8.06
N GLY A 371 5.62 -10.03 7.01
CA GLY A 371 4.77 -9.87 5.85
C GLY A 371 4.57 -11.15 5.03
N MET A 372 5.60 -11.99 4.94
CA MET A 372 5.51 -13.28 4.24
C MET A 372 4.65 -14.27 5.03
N VAL A 373 4.82 -14.30 6.36
CA VAL A 373 3.99 -15.13 7.26
C VAL A 373 2.53 -14.70 7.17
N HIS A 374 2.26 -13.38 7.28
CA HIS A 374 0.93 -12.81 7.18
C HIS A 374 0.25 -13.19 5.85
N GLY A 375 0.90 -12.93 4.71
CA GLY A 375 0.34 -13.21 3.39
C GLY A 375 0.04 -14.70 3.16
N ALA A 376 0.93 -15.58 3.60
CA ALA A 376 0.74 -17.02 3.51
C ALA A 376 -0.39 -17.50 4.44
N PHE A 377 -0.41 -17.03 5.68
CA PHE A 377 -1.35 -17.49 6.69
C PHE A 377 -2.79 -17.08 6.42
N VAL A 378 -3.04 -15.77 6.19
CA VAL A 378 -4.41 -15.25 6.04
C VAL A 378 -5.14 -15.94 4.89
N LYS A 379 -4.49 -16.00 3.72
CA LYS A 379 -5.10 -16.68 2.56
C LYS A 379 -5.35 -18.16 2.83
N ALA A 380 -4.35 -18.87 3.37
CA ALA A 380 -4.47 -20.30 3.64
C ALA A 380 -5.58 -20.60 4.67
N PHE A 381 -5.77 -19.74 5.68
CA PHE A 381 -6.81 -19.90 6.67
C PHE A 381 -8.21 -19.83 6.06
N TYR A 382 -8.48 -18.82 5.26
CA TYR A 382 -9.79 -18.69 4.61
C TYR A 382 -10.01 -19.79 3.55
N ASP A 383 -8.99 -20.17 2.80
CA ASP A 383 -9.09 -21.26 1.82
C ASP A 383 -9.38 -22.62 2.47
N GLU A 384 -8.89 -22.86 3.70
CA GLU A 384 -9.10 -24.13 4.43
C GLU A 384 -10.48 -24.19 5.09
N PHE A 385 -10.83 -23.15 5.88
CA PHE A 385 -12.03 -23.19 6.70
C PHE A 385 -13.28 -22.63 6.02
N PHE A 386 -13.12 -21.81 5.00
CA PHE A 386 -14.18 -21.22 4.19
C PHE A 386 -13.89 -21.42 2.70
N PRO A 387 -13.73 -22.67 2.25
CA PRO A 387 -13.28 -22.95 0.89
C PRO A 387 -14.28 -22.46 -0.14
N ARG A 388 -13.74 -22.02 -1.26
CA ARG A 388 -14.47 -21.65 -2.45
C ARG A 388 -14.07 -22.53 -3.61
N GLU A 389 -15.05 -23.01 -4.35
CA GLU A 389 -14.77 -23.74 -5.58
C GLU A 389 -14.25 -22.77 -6.67
N ILE A 390 -13.05 -23.05 -7.16
CA ILE A 390 -12.47 -22.29 -8.27
C ILE A 390 -12.79 -23.04 -9.56
N THR A 391 -13.85 -22.60 -10.23
CA THR A 391 -14.24 -23.15 -11.53
C THR A 391 -13.23 -22.77 -12.61
N VAL A 392 -12.84 -23.71 -13.45
CA VAL A 392 -12.03 -23.42 -14.64
C VAL A 392 -12.87 -22.66 -15.66
N ILE A 393 -12.38 -21.54 -16.12
CA ILE A 393 -13.04 -20.70 -17.13
C ILE A 393 -12.26 -20.80 -18.43
N THR A 394 -12.97 -21.13 -19.50
CA THR A 394 -12.40 -21.09 -20.86
C THR A 394 -12.36 -19.62 -21.32
N PRO A 395 -11.18 -19.09 -21.69
CA PRO A 395 -11.10 -17.72 -22.20
C PRO A 395 -11.94 -17.53 -23.46
N PRO A 396 -12.59 -16.37 -23.67
CA PRO A 396 -13.32 -16.08 -24.89
C PRO A 396 -12.42 -16.19 -26.13
N ALA A 397 -12.91 -16.86 -27.19
CA ALA A 397 -12.11 -17.12 -28.40
C ALA A 397 -11.71 -15.83 -29.16
N ASP A 398 -12.54 -14.80 -29.08
CA ASP A 398 -12.36 -13.48 -29.69
C ASP A 398 -11.49 -12.53 -28.84
N PHE A 399 -11.06 -12.96 -27.66
CA PHE A 399 -10.34 -12.07 -26.74
C PHE A 399 -9.04 -11.52 -27.32
N ALA A 400 -8.31 -12.30 -28.13
CA ALA A 400 -7.06 -11.87 -28.76
C ALA A 400 -7.23 -10.60 -29.62
N GLU A 401 -8.38 -10.44 -30.27
CA GLU A 401 -8.67 -9.29 -31.16
C GLU A 401 -8.79 -7.97 -30.39
N ARG A 402 -9.25 -8.02 -29.14
CA ARG A 402 -9.52 -6.86 -28.28
C ARG A 402 -8.60 -6.74 -27.05
N ALA A 403 -7.78 -7.74 -26.79
CA ALA A 403 -6.89 -7.77 -25.62
C ALA A 403 -5.94 -6.56 -25.55
N GLY A 404 -5.51 -6.05 -26.71
CA GLY A 404 -4.62 -4.88 -26.80
C GLY A 404 -5.17 -3.61 -26.12
N ARG A 405 -6.51 -3.47 -25.99
CA ARG A 405 -7.13 -2.31 -25.32
C ARG A 405 -6.80 -2.24 -23.81
N TYR A 406 -6.53 -3.38 -23.18
CA TYR A 406 -6.19 -3.48 -21.77
C TYR A 406 -4.69 -3.30 -21.49
N ALA A 407 -3.84 -3.52 -22.50
CA ALA A 407 -2.39 -3.44 -22.36
C ALA A 407 -1.92 -2.04 -21.93
N GLY A 408 -1.00 -1.99 -20.98
CA GLY A 408 -0.41 -0.73 -20.53
C GLY A 408 0.14 -0.79 -19.11
N THR A 409 0.53 0.38 -18.63
CA THR A 409 0.91 0.61 -17.23
C THR A 409 -0.20 1.40 -16.56
N PHE A 410 -0.51 1.04 -15.32
CA PHE A 410 -1.53 1.70 -14.51
C PHE A 410 -0.90 2.17 -13.20
N ASN A 411 -0.99 3.46 -12.92
CA ASN A 411 -0.49 4.05 -11.69
C ASN A 411 -1.63 4.23 -10.68
N SER A 412 -1.32 4.10 -9.39
CA SER A 412 -2.31 4.32 -8.34
C SER A 412 -2.58 5.81 -8.14
N TRP A 413 -3.86 6.17 -7.90
CA TRP A 413 -4.20 7.50 -7.38
C TRP A 413 -3.64 7.75 -5.99
N ARG A 414 -3.39 6.69 -5.21
CA ARG A 414 -2.62 6.77 -3.98
C ARG A 414 -1.15 7.02 -4.29
N SER A 415 -0.82 8.24 -4.61
CA SER A 415 0.52 8.68 -5.02
C SER A 415 0.72 10.13 -4.64
N ASN A 416 1.98 10.55 -4.58
CA ASN A 416 2.33 11.95 -4.47
C ASN A 416 2.40 12.58 -5.88
N PHE A 417 1.96 13.85 -5.99
CA PHE A 417 1.92 14.60 -7.25
C PHE A 417 2.67 15.92 -7.15
N SER A 418 2.85 16.48 -5.94
CA SER A 418 3.39 17.83 -5.72
C SER A 418 4.80 17.86 -5.13
N LYS A 419 5.34 16.73 -4.66
CA LYS A 419 6.65 16.64 -3.99
C LYS A 419 7.61 15.72 -4.76
N ILE A 420 8.88 15.68 -4.33
CA ILE A 420 9.92 14.80 -4.92
C ILE A 420 9.52 13.32 -4.96
N GLU A 421 8.65 12.91 -4.04
CA GLU A 421 8.11 11.56 -3.94
C GLU A 421 7.26 11.19 -5.17
N SER A 422 6.81 12.16 -5.96
CA SER A 422 6.05 11.95 -7.20
C SER A 422 6.77 11.04 -8.21
N LEU A 423 8.12 11.01 -8.20
CA LEU A 423 8.92 10.12 -9.03
C LEU A 423 8.61 8.63 -8.79
N MET A 424 8.13 8.28 -7.59
CA MET A 424 7.78 6.88 -7.26
C MET A 424 6.69 6.33 -8.18
N ARG A 425 5.79 7.18 -8.71
CA ARG A 425 4.76 6.76 -9.69
C ARG A 425 5.35 6.11 -10.94
N ALA A 426 6.48 6.65 -11.42
CA ALA A 426 7.16 6.06 -12.58
C ALA A 426 7.71 4.66 -12.30
N LEU A 427 7.99 4.32 -11.03
CA LEU A 427 8.67 3.09 -10.64
C LEU A 427 7.71 2.00 -10.14
N SER A 428 6.51 2.38 -9.66
CA SER A 428 5.55 1.48 -8.99
C SER A 428 4.34 1.10 -9.85
N GLY A 429 4.33 1.45 -11.13
CA GLY A 429 3.18 1.21 -12.01
C GLY A 429 2.86 -0.28 -12.20
N LEU A 430 1.58 -0.62 -12.10
CA LEU A 430 1.04 -1.96 -12.35
C LEU A 430 0.99 -2.23 -13.85
N LYS A 431 1.74 -3.24 -14.31
CA LYS A 431 1.78 -3.59 -15.73
C LYS A 431 0.67 -4.58 -16.07
N VAL A 432 -0.06 -4.32 -17.16
CA VAL A 432 -1.04 -5.22 -17.75
C VAL A 432 -0.52 -5.67 -19.13
N THR A 433 -0.44 -6.99 -19.33
CA THR A 433 0.10 -7.58 -20.58
C THR A 433 -0.81 -8.70 -21.06
N PRO A 434 -1.36 -8.64 -22.29
CA PRO A 434 -2.05 -9.76 -22.92
C PRO A 434 -1.12 -10.94 -23.12
N LEU A 435 -1.66 -12.15 -22.91
CA LEU A 435 -0.94 -13.40 -23.09
C LEU A 435 -1.51 -14.19 -24.30
N PRO A 436 -0.70 -15.09 -24.93
CA PRO A 436 -1.12 -15.86 -26.11
C PRO A 436 -2.30 -16.83 -25.87
N ASP A 437 -2.60 -17.13 -24.61
CA ASP A 437 -3.68 -18.03 -24.21
C ASP A 437 -5.00 -17.32 -23.90
N ASN A 438 -5.19 -16.12 -24.44
CA ASN A 438 -6.37 -15.27 -24.24
C ASN A 438 -6.61 -14.86 -22.78
N THR A 439 -5.55 -14.73 -21.99
CA THR A 439 -5.59 -14.21 -20.62
C THR A 439 -4.80 -12.90 -20.52
N LEU A 440 -4.92 -12.21 -19.37
CA LEU A 440 -4.10 -11.05 -19.02
C LEU A 440 -3.14 -11.41 -17.87
N MET A 441 -1.89 -10.96 -17.96
CA MET A 441 -1.01 -10.83 -16.81
C MET A 441 -1.20 -9.43 -16.22
N ILE A 442 -1.62 -9.35 -14.96
CA ILE A 442 -1.77 -8.10 -14.20
C ILE A 442 -0.85 -8.22 -12.98
N GLY A 443 0.23 -7.43 -12.96
CA GLY A 443 1.30 -7.66 -11.99
C GLY A 443 1.84 -9.09 -12.11
N PRO A 444 1.91 -9.86 -11.00
CA PRO A 444 2.41 -11.25 -11.02
C PRO A 444 1.30 -12.31 -11.25
N LYS A 445 0.04 -11.93 -11.40
CA LYS A 445 -1.10 -12.85 -11.46
C LYS A 445 -1.72 -12.90 -12.86
N ARG A 446 -2.29 -14.06 -13.22
CA ARG A 446 -3.01 -14.28 -14.47
C ARG A 446 -4.51 -14.14 -14.27
N TYR A 447 -5.18 -13.49 -15.24
CA TYR A 447 -6.62 -13.24 -15.19
C TYR A 447 -7.29 -13.62 -16.50
N VAL A 448 -8.48 -14.21 -16.39
CA VAL A 448 -9.36 -14.57 -17.52
C VAL A 448 -10.60 -13.65 -17.48
N GLU A 449 -11.04 -13.20 -18.65
CA GLU A 449 -12.27 -12.41 -18.76
C GLU A 449 -13.50 -13.27 -18.40
N VAL A 450 -14.33 -12.73 -17.52
CA VAL A 450 -15.58 -13.38 -17.05
C VAL A 450 -16.82 -12.60 -17.45
N ASP A 451 -16.66 -11.32 -17.74
CA ASP A 451 -17.69 -10.42 -18.24
C ASP A 451 -17.01 -9.22 -18.93
N ASN A 452 -17.75 -8.38 -19.62
CA ASN A 452 -17.19 -7.19 -20.28
C ASN A 452 -16.41 -6.33 -19.28
N ASN A 453 -15.12 -6.12 -19.55
CA ASN A 453 -14.18 -5.39 -18.69
C ASN A 453 -14.00 -5.96 -17.27
N LEU A 454 -14.51 -7.17 -17.00
CA LEU A 454 -14.34 -7.84 -15.73
C LEU A 454 -13.51 -9.12 -15.89
N PHE A 455 -12.47 -9.23 -15.10
CA PHE A 455 -11.54 -10.35 -15.14
C PHE A 455 -11.48 -11.02 -13.77
N ARG A 456 -11.30 -12.34 -13.76
CA ARG A 456 -11.06 -13.14 -12.55
C ARG A 456 -9.68 -13.79 -12.63
N GLN A 457 -8.98 -13.85 -11.52
CA GLN A 457 -7.73 -14.60 -11.40
C GLN A 457 -7.94 -16.06 -11.83
N VAL A 458 -7.03 -16.59 -12.65
CA VAL A 458 -7.15 -17.95 -13.21
C VAL A 458 -7.17 -19.00 -12.11
N ASP A 459 -6.21 -18.91 -11.18
CA ASP A 459 -6.03 -19.85 -10.06
C ASP A 459 -6.57 -19.25 -8.74
N GLY A 460 -7.63 -18.44 -8.83
CA GLY A 460 -8.19 -17.75 -7.67
C GLY A 460 -9.54 -17.11 -7.95
N TYR A 461 -9.99 -16.34 -7.02
CA TYR A 461 -11.29 -15.68 -7.06
C TYR A 461 -11.21 -14.14 -7.10
N GLU A 462 -10.02 -13.56 -6.99
CA GLU A 462 -9.82 -12.12 -7.08
C GLU A 462 -10.28 -11.59 -8.44
N ARG A 463 -11.03 -10.52 -8.44
CA ARG A 463 -11.54 -9.87 -9.66
C ARG A 463 -10.84 -8.54 -9.89
N VAL A 464 -10.76 -8.17 -11.15
CA VAL A 464 -10.29 -6.85 -11.61
C VAL A 464 -11.32 -6.31 -12.59
N ALA A 465 -11.85 -5.13 -12.32
CA ALA A 465 -12.74 -4.43 -13.23
C ALA A 465 -11.99 -3.27 -13.88
N PHE A 466 -12.02 -3.22 -15.23
CA PHE A 466 -11.47 -2.11 -15.97
C PHE A 466 -12.53 -1.04 -16.21
N GLN A 467 -12.14 0.22 -16.00
CA GLN A 467 -12.96 1.38 -16.25
C GLN A 467 -12.70 1.92 -17.66
N GLN A 468 -13.73 2.45 -18.29
CA GLN A 468 -13.65 3.04 -19.61
C GLN A 468 -14.37 4.39 -19.66
N ASP A 469 -13.91 5.27 -20.58
CA ASP A 469 -14.59 6.52 -20.89
C ASP A 469 -15.78 6.29 -21.86
N ALA A 470 -16.45 7.39 -22.23
CA ALA A 470 -17.60 7.36 -23.14
C ALA A 470 -17.25 6.82 -24.55
N ASP A 471 -15.98 6.92 -24.97
CA ASP A 471 -15.47 6.42 -26.25
C ASP A 471 -15.03 4.94 -26.15
N GLY A 472 -15.19 4.30 -25.00
CA GLY A 472 -14.82 2.91 -24.76
C GLY A 472 -13.33 2.66 -24.55
N LYS A 473 -12.53 3.70 -24.37
CA LYS A 473 -11.11 3.59 -24.06
C LYS A 473 -10.91 3.27 -22.59
N ILE A 474 -10.08 2.30 -22.30
CA ILE A 474 -9.75 1.93 -20.91
C ILE A 474 -8.95 3.07 -20.25
N THR A 475 -9.48 3.62 -19.18
CA THR A 475 -8.91 4.74 -18.42
C THR A 475 -8.31 4.31 -17.08
N GLY A 476 -8.81 3.22 -16.48
CA GLY A 476 -8.36 2.77 -15.18
C GLY A 476 -8.74 1.32 -14.88
N LEU A 477 -8.44 0.90 -13.66
CA LEU A 477 -8.87 -0.39 -13.12
C LEU A 477 -9.01 -0.32 -11.59
N VAL A 478 -9.82 -1.23 -11.07
CA VAL A 478 -10.00 -1.49 -9.65
C VAL A 478 -9.84 -2.97 -9.37
N ILE A 479 -9.29 -3.30 -8.19
CA ILE A 479 -8.99 -4.67 -7.77
C ILE A 479 -9.87 -5.02 -6.58
N ASP A 480 -10.44 -6.20 -6.62
CA ASP A 480 -11.29 -6.77 -5.59
C ASP A 480 -10.63 -6.78 -4.21
N GLY A 481 -11.32 -6.29 -3.20
CA GLY A 481 -10.80 -6.18 -1.84
C GLY A 481 -9.74 -5.10 -1.62
N MET A 482 -9.47 -4.27 -2.63
CA MET A 482 -8.59 -3.09 -2.55
C MET A 482 -9.36 -1.80 -2.82
N GLY A 483 -10.58 -1.68 -2.25
CA GLY A 483 -11.49 -0.54 -2.49
C GLY A 483 -10.89 0.83 -2.22
N VAL A 484 -9.83 0.89 -1.40
CA VAL A 484 -9.09 2.13 -1.07
C VAL A 484 -8.06 2.56 -2.13
N MET A 485 -7.86 1.77 -3.18
CA MET A 485 -6.88 2.05 -4.23
C MET A 485 -7.48 1.85 -5.62
N GLN A 486 -7.62 2.92 -6.35
CA GLN A 486 -7.95 2.92 -7.76
C GLN A 486 -6.70 3.20 -8.59
N TYR A 487 -6.64 2.61 -9.78
CA TYR A 487 -5.52 2.80 -10.71
C TYR A 487 -6.02 3.50 -11.98
N TYR A 488 -5.26 4.49 -12.45
CA TYR A 488 -5.48 5.15 -13.72
C TYR A 488 -4.46 4.66 -14.76
N ARG A 489 -4.84 4.68 -16.03
CA ARG A 489 -3.91 4.36 -17.12
C ARG A 489 -2.82 5.42 -17.21
N ALA A 490 -1.58 5.04 -16.91
CA ALA A 490 -0.45 5.94 -16.95
C ALA A 490 -0.18 6.42 -18.39
N PRO A 491 0.01 7.72 -18.61
CA PRO A 491 0.55 8.21 -19.86
C PRO A 491 1.98 7.68 -20.07
N PHE A 492 2.43 7.58 -21.31
CA PHE A 492 3.72 6.94 -21.63
C PHE A 492 4.90 7.55 -20.87
N TYR A 493 4.85 8.86 -20.61
CA TYR A 493 5.91 9.60 -19.93
C TYR A 493 5.93 9.39 -18.40
N GLU A 494 4.94 8.73 -17.82
CA GLU A 494 4.91 8.29 -16.41
C GLU A 494 5.36 6.83 -16.21
N THR A 495 5.90 6.20 -17.25
CA THR A 495 6.33 4.80 -17.16
C THR A 495 7.82 4.68 -16.83
N ALA A 496 8.20 3.59 -16.13
CA ALA A 496 9.60 3.27 -15.85
C ALA A 496 10.44 3.16 -17.13
N ALA A 497 9.84 2.64 -18.22
CA ALA A 497 10.52 2.48 -19.49
C ALA A 497 10.91 3.84 -20.10
N PHE A 498 9.98 4.79 -20.16
CA PHE A 498 10.28 6.13 -20.66
C PHE A 498 11.31 6.85 -19.78
N THR A 499 11.11 6.83 -18.48
CA THR A 499 12.06 7.42 -17.50
C THR A 499 13.47 6.82 -17.67
N GLY A 500 13.57 5.49 -17.77
CA GLY A 500 14.85 4.80 -17.98
C GLY A 500 15.51 5.17 -19.30
N ILE A 501 14.75 5.26 -20.40
CA ILE A 501 15.26 5.68 -21.72
C ILE A 501 15.75 7.14 -21.68
N LEU A 502 14.96 8.04 -21.09
CA LEU A 502 15.29 9.46 -20.99
C LEU A 502 16.58 9.68 -20.20
N VAL A 503 16.64 9.13 -18.98
CA VAL A 503 17.82 9.27 -18.10
C VAL A 503 19.02 8.54 -18.72
N GLY A 504 18.85 7.32 -19.21
CA GLY A 504 19.92 6.53 -19.83
C GLY A 504 20.52 7.20 -21.07
N PHE A 505 19.67 7.70 -21.98
CA PHE A 505 20.13 8.49 -23.14
C PHE A 505 20.91 9.73 -22.69
N SER A 506 20.37 10.49 -21.74
CA SER A 506 21.02 11.70 -21.25
C SER A 506 22.39 11.40 -20.63
N LEU A 507 22.50 10.34 -19.81
CA LEU A 507 23.78 9.90 -19.24
C LEU A 507 24.80 9.51 -20.30
N LEU A 508 24.41 8.81 -21.37
CA LEU A 508 25.31 8.46 -22.46
C LEU A 508 25.85 9.70 -23.17
N VAL A 509 24.99 10.70 -23.39
CA VAL A 509 25.38 11.99 -23.99
C VAL A 509 26.36 12.74 -23.06
N PHE A 510 26.08 12.80 -21.76
CA PHE A 510 26.97 13.47 -20.77
C PHE A 510 28.31 12.74 -20.62
N LEU A 511 28.30 11.42 -20.62
CA LEU A 511 29.54 10.63 -20.66
C LEU A 511 30.37 10.99 -21.90
N GLY A 512 29.73 11.15 -23.06
CA GLY A 512 30.40 11.62 -24.28
C GLY A 512 31.08 12.98 -24.13
N VAL A 513 30.50 13.91 -23.36
CA VAL A 513 31.13 15.21 -23.04
C VAL A 513 32.40 15.03 -22.18
N PHE A 514 32.36 14.17 -21.16
CA PHE A 514 33.51 13.91 -20.30
C PHE A 514 34.62 13.16 -21.02
N LEU A 515 34.30 12.15 -21.83
CA LEU A 515 35.28 11.43 -22.63
C LEU A 515 35.99 12.38 -23.61
N ARG A 516 35.23 13.27 -24.25
CA ARG A 516 35.81 14.29 -25.13
C ARG A 516 36.68 15.27 -24.37
N LEU A 517 36.28 15.72 -23.19
CA LEU A 517 37.08 16.59 -22.33
C LEU A 517 38.43 15.92 -21.99
N GLY A 518 38.41 14.64 -21.60
CA GLY A 518 39.65 13.89 -21.30
C GLY A 518 40.57 13.72 -22.51
N TYR A 519 40.00 13.23 -23.64
CA TYR A 519 40.75 12.99 -24.87
C TYR A 519 41.29 14.27 -25.52
N GLN A 520 40.50 15.38 -25.48
CA GLN A 520 40.85 16.65 -26.14
C GLN A 520 41.25 17.74 -25.13
N TRP A 521 41.78 17.38 -23.98
CA TRP A 521 42.15 18.33 -22.92
C TRP A 521 43.08 19.45 -23.37
N ALA A 522 44.12 19.13 -24.17
CA ALA A 522 45.07 20.12 -24.72
C ALA A 522 44.35 21.11 -25.68
N ALA A 523 43.52 20.60 -26.58
CA ALA A 523 42.75 21.42 -27.50
C ALA A 523 41.74 22.33 -26.73
N TYR A 524 41.06 21.79 -25.69
CA TYR A 524 40.17 22.57 -24.83
C TYR A 524 40.90 23.74 -24.16
N ARG A 525 42.10 23.54 -23.68
CA ARG A 525 42.89 24.62 -23.03
C ARG A 525 43.23 25.75 -23.99
N ALA A 526 43.40 25.47 -25.28
CA ALA A 526 43.69 26.42 -26.34
C ALA A 526 42.47 27.22 -26.82
N LEU A 527 41.25 26.76 -26.56
CA LEU A 527 40.01 27.45 -26.95
C LEU A 527 39.91 28.86 -26.30
N GLN A 528 39.35 29.79 -27.04
CA GLN A 528 39.10 31.18 -26.57
C GLN A 528 37.69 31.67 -26.92
N GLY A 529 37.29 32.78 -26.33
CA GLY A 529 36.04 33.47 -26.65
C GLY A 529 34.77 32.59 -26.56
N ALA A 530 33.89 32.73 -27.52
CA ALA A 530 32.56 32.08 -27.56
C ALA A 530 32.68 30.55 -27.69
N GLU A 531 33.70 30.02 -28.42
CA GLU A 531 33.89 28.59 -28.55
C GLU A 531 34.23 27.92 -27.21
N LYS A 532 35.09 28.55 -26.40
CA LYS A 532 35.42 28.10 -25.03
C LYS A 532 34.20 28.13 -24.13
N MET A 533 33.36 29.18 -24.26
CA MET A 533 32.11 29.29 -23.50
C MET A 533 31.12 28.20 -23.90
N ALA A 534 30.96 27.88 -25.17
CA ALA A 534 30.15 26.78 -25.65
C ALA A 534 30.56 25.44 -25.04
N PHE A 535 31.87 25.17 -25.02
CA PHE A 535 32.37 23.94 -24.42
C PHE A 535 32.19 23.88 -22.90
N ARG A 536 32.40 25.02 -22.20
CA ARG A 536 32.10 25.15 -20.76
C ARG A 536 30.63 24.91 -20.43
N ALA A 537 29.72 25.39 -21.27
CA ALA A 537 28.30 25.13 -21.11
C ALA A 537 27.98 23.63 -21.18
N SER A 538 28.59 22.89 -22.12
CA SER A 538 28.44 21.43 -22.21
C SER A 538 28.97 20.72 -20.95
N ILE A 539 30.12 21.15 -20.40
CA ILE A 539 30.65 20.60 -19.15
C ILE A 539 29.73 20.90 -17.99
N ALA A 540 29.20 22.13 -17.86
CA ALA A 540 28.28 22.52 -16.80
C ALA A 540 27.02 21.67 -16.80
N VAL A 541 26.41 21.44 -18.00
CA VAL A 541 25.27 20.54 -18.15
C VAL A 541 25.61 19.13 -17.71
N ALA A 542 26.70 18.56 -18.26
CA ALA A 542 27.07 17.18 -17.94
C ALA A 542 27.42 17.00 -16.45
N ALA A 543 28.16 17.94 -15.87
CA ALA A 543 28.58 17.86 -14.46
C ALA A 543 27.40 17.98 -13.50
N SER A 544 26.54 18.99 -13.68
CA SER A 544 25.40 19.19 -12.78
C SER A 544 24.42 18.01 -12.81
N ASN A 545 24.07 17.48 -13.98
CA ASN A 545 23.21 16.31 -14.08
C ASN A 545 23.84 15.04 -13.48
N THR A 546 25.15 14.81 -13.73
CA THR A 546 25.84 13.66 -13.15
C THR A 546 25.94 13.77 -11.64
N LEU A 547 26.27 14.95 -11.10
CA LEU A 547 26.33 15.18 -9.64
C LEU A 547 24.97 14.97 -8.99
N PHE A 548 23.87 15.42 -9.61
CA PHE A 548 22.54 15.10 -9.13
C PHE A 548 22.35 13.59 -8.95
N LEU A 549 22.58 12.81 -10.01
CA LEU A 549 22.34 11.37 -9.96
C LEU A 549 23.24 10.65 -8.95
N VAL A 550 24.49 11.08 -8.82
CA VAL A 550 25.41 10.51 -7.83
C VAL A 550 24.95 10.81 -6.41
N PHE A 551 24.70 12.08 -6.09
CA PHE A 551 24.29 12.46 -4.73
C PHE A 551 22.88 11.96 -4.38
N ALA A 552 21.93 11.97 -5.33
CA ALA A 552 20.61 11.39 -5.13
C ALA A 552 20.72 9.87 -4.90
N GLY A 553 21.53 9.16 -5.70
CA GLY A 553 21.77 7.73 -5.51
C GLY A 553 22.37 7.40 -4.14
N VAL A 554 23.34 8.19 -3.66
CA VAL A 554 23.86 8.06 -2.30
C VAL A 554 22.78 8.38 -1.27
N GLY A 555 21.98 9.43 -1.50
CA GLY A 555 20.90 9.84 -0.58
C GLY A 555 19.82 8.78 -0.39
N VAL A 556 19.52 7.97 -1.43
CA VAL A 556 18.51 6.90 -1.35
C VAL A 556 19.09 5.53 -0.97
N SER A 557 20.40 5.40 -0.83
CA SER A 557 21.08 4.11 -0.57
C SER A 557 20.71 3.47 0.77
N GLY A 558 20.18 4.24 1.74
CA GLY A 558 19.64 3.72 3.00
C GLY A 558 18.32 2.98 2.87
N GLY A 559 17.71 2.99 1.68
CA GLY A 559 16.44 2.34 1.38
C GLY A 559 15.21 3.14 1.79
N MET A 560 14.05 2.61 1.44
CA MET A 560 12.77 3.31 1.62
C MET A 560 12.46 3.60 3.09
N THR A 561 12.71 2.66 3.99
CA THR A 561 12.44 2.82 5.42
C THR A 561 13.21 4.00 6.01
N ALA A 562 14.49 4.16 5.67
CA ALA A 562 15.29 5.30 6.12
C ALA A 562 14.73 6.63 5.60
N LEU A 563 14.26 6.66 4.36
CA LEU A 563 13.64 7.85 3.75
C LEU A 563 12.30 8.22 4.41
N MET A 564 11.56 7.26 4.94
CA MET A 564 10.30 7.53 5.66
C MET A 564 10.56 8.25 6.99
N TYR A 565 11.65 7.93 7.69
CA TYR A 565 12.02 8.59 8.93
C TYR A 565 12.53 10.02 8.73
N GLU A 566 13.39 10.20 7.74
CA GLU A 566 13.98 11.49 7.42
C GLU A 566 14.53 11.52 5.99
N ILE A 567 14.37 12.64 5.32
CA ILE A 567 15.04 12.88 4.04
C ILE A 567 16.52 13.20 4.33
N PRO A 568 17.47 12.33 3.92
CA PRO A 568 18.88 12.51 4.23
C PRO A 568 19.44 13.84 3.73
N ALA A 569 20.35 14.45 4.49
CA ALA A 569 21.00 15.71 4.11
C ALA A 569 21.65 15.65 2.73
N VAL A 570 22.22 14.48 2.35
CA VAL A 570 22.80 14.25 1.02
C VAL A 570 21.74 14.34 -0.08
N LEU A 571 20.54 13.79 0.16
CA LEU A 571 19.42 13.90 -0.80
C LEU A 571 18.94 15.36 -0.90
N LYS A 572 18.78 16.05 0.23
CA LYS A 572 18.45 17.50 0.27
C LYS A 572 19.48 18.31 -0.52
N PHE A 573 20.78 18.05 -0.29
CA PHE A 573 21.89 18.68 -1.02
C PHE A 573 21.83 18.39 -2.52
N SER A 574 21.48 17.18 -2.92
CA SER A 574 21.40 16.79 -4.33
C SER A 574 20.43 17.65 -5.14
N LEU A 575 19.37 18.18 -4.52
CA LEU A 575 18.34 19.01 -5.16
C LEU A 575 18.83 20.39 -5.62
N ILE A 576 20.04 20.81 -5.24
CA ILE A 576 20.70 21.99 -5.78
C ILE A 576 21.06 21.78 -7.26
N PHE A 577 21.46 20.58 -7.62
CA PHE A 577 21.97 20.29 -8.96
C PHE A 577 20.91 20.32 -10.06
N PRO A 578 19.65 19.91 -9.89
CA PRO A 578 18.58 20.16 -10.85
C PRO A 578 18.40 21.64 -11.21
N VAL A 579 18.53 22.55 -10.23
CA VAL A 579 18.47 24.00 -10.47
C VAL A 579 19.67 24.42 -11.31
N LEU A 580 20.88 24.04 -10.92
CA LEU A 580 22.10 24.32 -11.68
C LEU A 580 22.08 23.71 -13.08
N ALA A 581 21.55 22.48 -13.21
CA ALA A 581 21.41 21.79 -14.49
C ALA A 581 20.43 22.51 -15.43
N THR A 582 19.32 23.00 -14.89
CA THR A 582 18.33 23.75 -15.67
C THR A 582 18.91 25.09 -16.14
N LEU A 583 19.60 25.81 -15.28
CA LEU A 583 20.29 27.06 -15.67
C LEU A 583 21.39 26.79 -16.70
N ALA A 584 22.16 25.70 -16.54
CA ALA A 584 23.17 25.27 -17.52
C ALA A 584 22.52 24.86 -18.84
N ALA A 585 21.35 24.22 -18.84
CA ALA A 585 20.59 23.87 -20.03
C ALA A 585 20.17 25.12 -20.83
N LEU A 586 19.67 26.15 -20.15
CA LEU A 586 19.32 27.43 -20.78
C LEU A 586 20.57 28.10 -21.38
N TRP A 587 21.66 28.17 -20.63
CA TRP A 587 22.94 28.69 -21.14
C TRP A 587 23.42 27.90 -22.34
N HIS A 588 23.41 26.56 -22.28
CA HIS A 588 23.80 25.69 -23.38
C HIS A 588 22.91 25.89 -24.61
N GLY A 589 21.61 26.09 -24.43
CA GLY A 589 20.67 26.39 -25.51
C GLY A 589 21.05 27.70 -26.25
N VAL A 590 21.37 28.78 -25.52
CA VAL A 590 21.86 30.04 -26.10
C VAL A 590 23.16 29.79 -26.88
N MET A 591 24.10 29.09 -26.28
CA MET A 591 25.38 28.77 -26.93
C MET A 591 25.19 27.83 -28.15
N SER A 592 24.15 27.00 -28.18
CA SER A 592 23.83 26.17 -29.34
C SER A 592 23.45 27.01 -30.57
N VAL A 593 22.66 28.06 -30.38
CA VAL A 593 22.32 29.01 -31.44
C VAL A 593 23.59 29.71 -31.97
N THR A 594 24.46 30.18 -31.04
CA THR A 594 25.75 30.79 -31.40
C THR A 594 26.64 29.80 -32.16
N TYR A 595 26.72 28.53 -31.71
CA TYR A 595 27.54 27.50 -32.34
C TYR A 595 27.10 27.17 -33.78
N TRP A 596 25.80 27.22 -34.04
CA TRP A 596 25.27 27.04 -35.42
C TRP A 596 25.51 28.28 -36.30
N ARG A 597 25.41 29.50 -35.76
CA ARG A 597 25.58 30.76 -36.48
C ARG A 597 27.03 31.04 -36.85
N GLU A 598 27.93 30.98 -35.85
CA GLU A 598 29.36 31.31 -36.03
C GLU A 598 30.15 30.16 -36.61
N GLY A 599 29.71 28.93 -36.36
CA GLY A 599 30.31 27.71 -36.94
C GLY A 599 31.62 27.28 -36.32
N PHE A 600 32.45 28.16 -35.79
CA PHE A 600 33.77 27.93 -35.15
C PHE A 600 34.65 26.93 -35.91
N GLY A 601 34.58 26.85 -37.26
CA GLY A 601 35.26 25.84 -38.05
C GLY A 601 34.78 24.39 -37.83
N ALA A 602 33.69 24.19 -37.12
CA ALA A 602 33.19 22.87 -36.71
C ALA A 602 32.52 22.15 -37.88
N SER A 603 32.77 20.85 -38.00
CA SER A 603 32.04 19.99 -38.94
C SER A 603 30.55 19.89 -38.56
N VAL A 604 29.70 19.51 -39.52
CA VAL A 604 28.27 19.26 -39.29
C VAL A 604 28.07 18.25 -38.12
N TRP A 605 28.88 17.21 -38.05
CA TRP A 605 28.81 16.22 -36.97
C TRP A 605 29.12 16.81 -35.58
N ALA A 606 30.05 17.80 -35.51
CA ALA A 606 30.33 18.50 -34.26
C ALA A 606 29.13 19.33 -33.81
N ARG A 607 28.42 19.99 -34.72
CA ARG A 607 27.20 20.76 -34.46
C ARG A 607 26.07 19.82 -34.00
N VAL A 608 25.86 18.69 -34.71
CA VAL A 608 24.87 17.67 -34.30
C VAL A 608 25.15 17.16 -32.88
N ARG A 609 26.40 16.78 -32.55
CA ARG A 609 26.76 16.36 -31.20
C ARG A 609 26.49 17.44 -30.15
N TYR A 610 26.76 18.70 -30.46
CA TYR A 610 26.47 19.81 -29.57
C TYR A 610 24.96 19.94 -29.33
N SER A 611 24.16 19.84 -30.40
CA SER A 611 22.70 19.85 -30.31
C SER A 611 22.13 18.66 -29.50
N LEU A 612 22.76 17.49 -29.57
CA LEU A 612 22.37 16.33 -28.72
C LEU A 612 22.54 16.62 -27.24
N VAL A 613 23.59 17.38 -26.85
CA VAL A 613 23.75 17.82 -25.45
C VAL A 613 22.64 18.78 -25.06
N SER A 614 22.23 19.71 -25.94
CA SER A 614 21.08 20.58 -25.69
C SER A 614 19.78 19.77 -25.50
N LEU A 615 19.55 18.78 -26.37
CA LEU A 615 18.36 17.92 -26.27
C LEU A 615 18.34 17.14 -24.96
N ALA A 616 19.44 16.51 -24.59
CA ALA A 616 19.56 15.79 -23.32
C ALA A 616 19.38 16.73 -22.11
N ALA A 617 19.95 17.93 -22.16
CA ALA A 617 19.82 18.93 -21.09
C ALA A 617 18.35 19.38 -20.92
N LEU A 618 17.63 19.64 -22.02
CA LEU A 618 16.22 20.03 -21.99
C LEU A 618 15.32 18.87 -21.54
N ALA A 619 15.63 17.64 -21.95
CA ALA A 619 14.91 16.46 -21.49
C ALA A 619 15.06 16.27 -19.98
N MET A 620 16.27 16.45 -19.44
CA MET A 620 16.50 16.39 -17.98
C MET A 620 15.84 17.56 -17.25
N ALA A 621 15.84 18.77 -17.81
CA ALA A 621 15.16 19.91 -17.22
C ALA A 621 13.64 19.65 -17.13
N TRP A 622 13.03 19.11 -18.22
CA TRP A 622 11.65 18.66 -18.21
C TRP A 622 11.43 17.59 -17.13
N PHE A 623 12.29 16.60 -17.04
CA PHE A 623 12.22 15.54 -16.03
C PHE A 623 12.21 16.11 -14.60
N TYR A 624 13.08 17.08 -14.31
CA TYR A 624 13.13 17.71 -13.00
C TYR A 624 11.88 18.52 -12.66
N ILE A 625 11.33 19.24 -13.63
CA ILE A 625 10.09 20.01 -13.46
C ILE A 625 8.93 19.05 -13.23
N TYR A 626 8.79 18.03 -14.10
CA TYR A 626 7.66 17.10 -14.06
C TYR A 626 7.58 16.29 -12.77
N TRP A 627 8.73 15.85 -12.27
CA TRP A 627 8.81 15.04 -11.05
C TRP A 627 9.10 15.85 -9.79
N ASN A 628 8.86 17.16 -9.80
CA ASN A 628 9.04 18.05 -8.65
C ASN A 628 10.45 18.03 -8.03
N LEU A 629 11.47 17.69 -8.81
CA LEU A 629 12.86 17.66 -8.38
C LEU A 629 13.55 19.03 -8.52
N LEU A 630 12.88 20.00 -9.15
CA LEU A 630 13.38 21.36 -9.28
C LEU A 630 12.98 22.19 -8.04
N GLY A 631 13.94 22.45 -7.17
CA GLY A 631 13.70 23.10 -5.89
C GLY A 631 13.61 22.08 -4.74
N PHE A 632 13.20 22.53 -3.56
CA PHE A 632 13.17 21.73 -2.34
C PHE A 632 11.74 21.30 -1.99
N ASN A 633 11.08 20.63 -2.93
CA ASN A 633 9.67 20.23 -2.83
C ASN A 633 9.49 18.95 -1.99
N TYR A 634 9.68 19.05 -0.68
CA TYR A 634 9.40 17.98 0.28
C TYR A 634 8.76 18.57 1.55
N PHE A 635 8.14 17.74 2.37
CA PHE A 635 7.71 18.15 3.71
C PHE A 635 8.91 18.16 4.66
N SER A 636 8.97 19.13 5.56
CA SER A 636 10.09 19.37 6.49
C SER A 636 9.62 19.45 7.94
#